data_2d52378ee98f7071071d109e36ae1355
#
_entry.id   2d52378ee98f7071071d109e36ae1355
#
_cell.length_a   1.000
_cell.length_b   1.000
_cell.length_c   1.000
_cell.angle_alpha   90.00
_cell.angle_beta   90.00
_cell.angle_gamma   90.00
#
_symmetry.space_group_name_H-M   'P 1'
#
loop_
_entity.id
_entity.type
_entity.pdbx_description
1 polymer ?
#
loop_
_entity_poly.entity_id
_entity_poly.type
_entity_poly.pdbx_seq_one_letter_code
_entity_poly.pdbx_strand_id
1 'polypeptide(L)'
;MNLTKMECPNCHGTLNIPEGMKEGFVTCEYCKTKVYIEPHKPNITQNIHIDNLNMGQRTAPVRQDLGAVQAAAIIGGIVFIFFMFILSNIFRTPHTTSIGSTQTTATFRSVPEDETVKSFVEKAFGKQLKDITTEDYNSIAALSIHIVNSTDSDKSEKWKFDYAKSVNEDGTAKDPETIYLPATDSLDEADMQVFTGLTTLSLGYQVHFNYDTDSDAKTLKSLTNLRYFSGENEDFQTVAKLFAHPEQIIGLYNMMLDDDATGDSYSDENTEGEDPDAFFKAFSSLEELTVHIDDDYTKGLLFLRNFPKLKTLALGFYGDKPTDLSPLSSLSSLSKLDLLGTNDSTMENIGVLSGMPQLEQLSLRNLKDVKDLNFVQNMPKLKSLNLEDLAILNLDGLSGHLSLNSLSIDCSSLENVNALSTLSSLQTLSLGYHTYDIPDLHGLSALENVKCYSMDRDSISHMPSIKNLTIDNYGSEYSADFLQGMNALTNLTIIGNGITDEVEPDLGPVLRALPSLSRLEFQDSPFSRYKDYTETFTNTGVKELLFTPNKKQVASNDPVLPVSLSRMADDNTVESLTLTQAILRNVDNESEDFSANIQPFLSHYKALKTLDISNNKLQSLDCLNGLTTLEEVDFSNNYISDISVLRNLPNLKRVKMSGNSIVNAELLPDGVEIVG
;
A
#
# COMPACT_ATOMS: atom_id res chain seq x y z
N MET A 1 27.90 42.91 23.69
CA MET A 1 27.78 41.48 23.48
C MET A 1 26.28 41.14 23.37
N ASN A 2 25.75 41.02 22.17
CA ASN A 2 24.36 40.63 22.01
C ASN A 2 24.35 39.10 21.77
N LEU A 3 24.20 38.32 22.81
CA LEU A 3 23.86 36.93 22.73
C LEU A 3 22.44 36.83 22.26
N THR A 4 22.23 36.36 21.04
CA THR A 4 20.90 36.01 20.54
C THR A 4 20.44 34.80 21.36
N LYS A 5 19.51 35.00 22.30
CA LYS A 5 18.92 33.90 23.07
C LYS A 5 17.94 33.18 22.14
N MET A 6 18.25 31.96 21.81
CA MET A 6 17.30 31.03 21.23
C MET A 6 16.76 30.10 22.28
N GLU A 7 15.50 29.70 22.13
CA GLU A 7 14.89 28.71 23.01
C GLU A 7 14.94 27.33 22.35
N CYS A 8 15.19 26.31 23.13
CA CYS A 8 15.15 24.93 22.65
C CYS A 8 13.71 24.55 22.27
N PRO A 9 13.46 24.10 21.04
CA PRO A 9 12.11 23.74 20.60
C PRO A 9 11.51 22.56 21.37
N ASN A 10 12.32 21.74 22.03
CA ASN A 10 11.85 20.58 22.78
C ASN A 10 11.46 20.88 24.24
N CYS A 11 12.19 21.78 24.94
CA CYS A 11 11.96 22.00 26.36
C CYS A 11 11.86 23.48 26.73
N HIS A 12 11.87 24.40 25.77
CA HIS A 12 11.87 25.87 25.94
C HIS A 12 13.03 26.43 26.80
N GLY A 13 14.02 25.61 27.14
CA GLY A 13 15.23 26.03 27.81
C GLY A 13 16.11 26.89 26.90
N THR A 14 16.88 27.84 27.48
CA THR A 14 17.77 28.71 26.72
C THR A 14 18.91 27.89 26.07
N LEU A 15 19.09 28.02 24.76
CA LEU A 15 20.23 27.45 24.04
C LEU A 15 21.43 28.38 24.09
N ASN A 16 22.59 27.86 24.48
CA ASN A 16 23.85 28.57 24.50
C ASN A 16 24.57 28.37 23.17
N ILE A 17 24.37 29.35 22.26
CA ILE A 17 25.01 29.30 20.94
C ILE A 17 26.45 29.80 21.01
N PRO A 18 27.45 29.05 20.55
CA PRO A 18 28.84 29.50 20.51
C PRO A 18 29.01 30.79 19.71
N GLU A 19 29.84 31.71 20.20
CA GLU A 19 30.09 32.97 19.52
C GLU A 19 30.77 32.74 18.17
N GLY A 20 30.11 33.21 17.10
CA GLY A 20 30.60 33.04 15.71
C GLY A 20 30.01 31.86 14.96
N MET A 21 29.17 31.04 15.58
CA MET A 21 28.47 29.96 14.89
C MET A 21 27.45 30.55 13.91
N LYS A 22 27.60 30.26 12.63
CA LYS A 22 26.67 30.68 11.56
C LYS A 22 25.63 29.63 11.25
N GLU A 23 25.99 28.37 11.40
CA GLU A 23 25.16 27.20 11.17
C GLU A 23 25.75 26.00 11.95
N GLY A 24 24.94 24.95 12.16
CA GLY A 24 25.37 23.72 12.82
C GLY A 24 24.52 23.34 14.03
N PHE A 25 24.88 22.24 14.68
CA PHE A 25 24.13 21.71 15.81
C PHE A 25 24.58 22.33 17.15
N VAL A 26 23.59 22.70 17.99
CA VAL A 26 23.79 23.09 19.39
C VAL A 26 23.00 22.13 20.26
N THR A 27 23.67 21.56 21.29
CA THR A 27 23.00 20.65 22.23
C THR A 27 22.40 21.45 23.38
N CYS A 28 21.12 21.27 23.62
CA CYS A 28 20.42 21.88 24.75
C CYS A 28 20.96 21.34 26.09
N GLU A 29 21.37 22.21 26.96
CA GLU A 29 21.94 21.83 28.30
C GLU A 29 20.89 21.17 29.22
N TYR A 30 19.59 21.47 29.00
CA TYR A 30 18.49 20.99 29.84
C TYR A 30 17.99 19.62 29.41
N CYS A 31 17.55 19.45 28.12
CA CYS A 31 16.96 18.22 27.67
C CYS A 31 17.89 17.35 26.79
N LYS A 32 19.12 17.81 26.54
CA LYS A 32 20.14 17.15 25.71
C LYS A 32 19.79 17.04 24.23
N THR A 33 18.68 17.60 23.77
CA THR A 33 18.30 17.66 22.34
C THR A 33 19.33 18.47 21.57
N LYS A 34 19.79 17.96 20.44
CA LYS A 34 20.59 18.70 19.46
C LYS A 34 19.63 19.52 18.58
N VAL A 35 19.88 20.83 18.50
CA VAL A 35 19.09 21.78 17.69
C VAL A 35 19.97 22.34 16.59
N TYR A 36 19.52 22.28 15.34
CA TYR A 36 20.23 22.85 14.20
C TYR A 36 19.97 24.36 14.13
N ILE A 37 21.08 25.15 14.01
CA ILE A 37 21.04 26.60 13.85
C ILE A 37 21.29 26.92 12.38
N GLU A 38 20.31 27.56 11.73
CA GLU A 38 20.43 27.98 10.32
C GLU A 38 21.14 29.35 10.18
N PRO A 39 21.78 29.61 9.01
CA PRO A 39 22.34 30.92 8.70
C PRO A 39 21.23 31.99 8.64
N HIS A 40 21.38 33.06 9.38
CA HIS A 40 20.40 34.16 9.47
C HIS A 40 20.21 34.84 8.12
N LYS A 41 18.99 34.77 7.54
CA LYS A 41 18.52 35.71 6.52
C LYS A 41 18.01 36.99 7.25
N PRO A 42 18.29 38.20 6.73
CA PRO A 42 17.86 39.42 7.43
C PRO A 42 16.32 39.53 7.46
N ASN A 43 15.80 39.75 8.67
CA ASN A 43 14.38 39.92 8.96
C ASN A 43 13.73 41.05 8.15
N ILE A 44 12.65 40.72 7.47
CA ILE A 44 11.60 41.69 7.12
C ILE A 44 10.51 41.52 8.18
N THR A 45 10.46 42.44 9.11
CA THR A 45 9.40 42.57 10.11
C THR A 45 8.13 43.06 9.44
N GLN A 46 7.12 42.20 9.30
CA GLN A 46 5.74 42.65 9.09
C GLN A 46 4.94 42.36 10.37
N ASN A 47 4.52 43.44 11.03
CA ASN A 47 3.53 43.41 12.08
C ASN A 47 2.17 43.01 11.51
N ILE A 48 1.63 41.89 11.91
CA ILE A 48 0.24 41.54 11.62
C ILE A 48 -0.58 41.77 12.90
N HIS A 49 -1.45 42.79 12.84
CA HIS A 49 -2.53 43.03 13.79
C HIS A 49 -3.62 41.97 13.57
N ILE A 50 -4.01 41.30 14.63
CA ILE A 50 -5.16 40.38 14.61
C ILE A 50 -6.36 41.19 15.10
N ASP A 51 -7.24 41.55 14.18
CA ASP A 51 -8.57 42.03 14.53
C ASP A 51 -9.58 40.87 14.51
N ASN A 52 -10.38 40.84 15.56
CA ASN A 52 -11.49 39.91 15.77
C ASN A 52 -12.48 39.93 14.59
N LEU A 53 -12.80 38.77 14.03
CA LEU A 53 -13.92 38.60 13.12
C LEU A 53 -14.89 37.50 13.53
N ASN A 54 -16.10 37.97 13.72
CA ASN A 54 -17.37 37.37 14.04
C ASN A 54 -17.70 36.09 13.28
N MET A 55 -18.28 35.14 14.03
CA MET A 55 -18.93 33.93 13.53
C MET A 55 -20.18 34.26 12.74
N GLY A 56 -20.19 33.99 11.45
CA GLY A 56 -21.37 33.94 10.60
C GLY A 56 -21.61 32.55 10.06
N GLN A 57 -22.70 31.94 10.49
CA GLN A 57 -23.18 30.65 9.99
C GLN A 57 -23.45 30.71 8.49
N ARG A 58 -22.86 29.77 7.72
CA ARG A 58 -23.35 29.42 6.39
C ARG A 58 -23.44 27.90 6.29
N THR A 59 -24.64 27.43 6.06
CA THR A 59 -25.01 26.06 5.72
C THR A 59 -24.36 25.64 4.42
N ALA A 60 -23.60 24.52 4.44
CA ALA A 60 -23.07 23.87 3.27
C ALA A 60 -23.97 22.71 2.83
N PRO A 61 -24.04 22.40 1.53
CA PRO A 61 -24.88 21.33 1.00
C PRO A 61 -24.28 19.94 1.31
N VAL A 62 -25.17 19.02 1.55
CA VAL A 62 -24.93 17.59 1.80
C VAL A 62 -24.17 16.98 0.60
N ARG A 63 -22.97 16.47 0.83
CA ARG A 63 -22.26 15.54 -0.06
C ARG A 63 -22.40 14.12 0.48
N GLN A 64 -22.77 13.22 -0.42
CA GLN A 64 -22.90 11.79 -0.14
C GLN A 64 -21.52 11.16 0.17
N ASP A 65 -21.53 10.29 1.17
CA ASP A 65 -20.35 9.59 1.68
C ASP A 65 -19.74 8.60 0.67
N LEU A 66 -18.49 8.86 0.33
CA LEU A 66 -17.57 7.91 -0.31
C LEU A 66 -16.31 7.68 0.56
N GLY A 67 -16.39 7.99 1.86
CA GLY A 67 -15.21 8.13 2.73
C GLY A 67 -14.50 6.84 3.17
N ALA A 68 -15.17 5.70 3.21
CA ALA A 68 -14.57 4.48 3.80
C ALA A 68 -13.67 3.71 2.83
N VAL A 69 -13.95 3.76 1.53
CA VAL A 69 -13.13 3.08 0.51
C VAL A 69 -11.83 3.85 0.24
N GLN A 70 -11.86 5.18 0.35
CA GLN A 70 -10.66 6.01 0.13
C GLN A 70 -9.65 5.94 1.28
N ALA A 71 -10.09 5.83 2.54
CA ALA A 71 -9.16 5.66 3.67
C ALA A 71 -8.41 4.32 3.61
N ALA A 72 -9.10 3.24 3.21
CA ALA A 72 -8.47 1.94 3.02
C ALA A 72 -7.53 1.92 1.80
N ALA A 73 -7.83 2.68 0.74
CA ALA A 73 -6.99 2.78 -0.44
C ALA A 73 -5.71 3.62 -0.20
N ILE A 74 -5.78 4.66 0.64
CA ILE A 74 -4.62 5.50 0.96
C ILE A 74 -3.63 4.75 1.87
N ILE A 75 -4.14 4.02 2.88
CA ILE A 75 -3.31 3.14 3.72
C ILE A 75 -2.78 1.96 2.89
N GLY A 76 -3.60 1.39 2.00
CA GLY A 76 -3.21 0.33 1.06
C GLY A 76 -2.17 0.76 0.04
N GLY A 77 -2.19 2.02 -0.42
CA GLY A 77 -1.22 2.54 -1.41
C GLY A 77 0.18 2.68 -0.84
N ILE A 78 0.33 3.23 0.35
CA ILE A 78 1.64 3.36 1.03
C ILE A 78 2.17 1.98 1.45
N VAL A 79 1.31 1.11 2.00
CA VAL A 79 1.67 -0.28 2.35
C VAL A 79 1.99 -1.11 1.10
N PHE A 80 1.32 -0.88 -0.04
CA PHE A 80 1.59 -1.60 -1.29
C PHE A 80 2.96 -1.24 -1.89
N ILE A 81 3.36 0.03 -1.85
CA ILE A 81 4.70 0.47 -2.30
C ILE A 81 5.79 -0.18 -1.42
N PHE A 82 5.59 -0.24 -0.09
CA PHE A 82 6.54 -0.88 0.83
C PHE A 82 6.52 -2.42 0.80
N PHE A 83 5.37 -3.05 0.55
CA PHE A 83 5.27 -4.52 0.51
C PHE A 83 5.99 -5.13 -0.71
N MET A 84 6.01 -4.45 -1.85
CA MET A 84 6.79 -4.86 -3.02
C MET A 84 8.29 -4.81 -2.75
N PHE A 85 8.73 -3.95 -1.84
CA PHE A 85 10.15 -3.77 -1.49
C PHE A 85 10.72 -4.91 -0.63
N ILE A 86 9.95 -5.49 0.29
CA ILE A 86 10.41 -6.59 1.16
C ILE A 86 10.72 -7.87 0.37
N LEU A 87 10.05 -8.09 -0.77
CA LEU A 87 10.28 -9.28 -1.61
C LEU A 87 11.51 -9.17 -2.51
N SER A 88 11.98 -7.97 -2.85
CA SER A 88 13.14 -7.78 -3.75
C SER A 88 14.51 -7.91 -3.06
N ASN A 89 14.59 -7.73 -1.74
CA ASN A 89 15.87 -7.73 -1.01
C ASN A 89 16.41 -9.09 -0.57
N ILE A 90 15.76 -10.22 -0.88
CA ILE A 90 16.23 -11.55 -0.44
C ILE A 90 17.34 -12.13 -1.30
N PHE A 91 17.63 -11.58 -2.47
CA PHE A 91 18.67 -12.12 -3.37
C PHE A 91 19.60 -11.03 -3.94
N ARG A 92 20.54 -10.56 -3.15
CA ARG A 92 21.70 -9.83 -3.68
C ARG A 92 22.84 -10.78 -4.00
N THR A 93 23.18 -10.95 -5.28
CA THR A 93 24.52 -11.34 -5.73
C THR A 93 25.09 -10.22 -6.59
N PRO A 94 26.29 -9.71 -6.31
CA PRO A 94 26.90 -8.67 -7.13
C PRO A 94 27.40 -9.28 -8.46
N HIS A 95 26.81 -8.87 -9.56
CA HIS A 95 27.36 -9.15 -10.89
C HIS A 95 28.12 -7.93 -11.41
N THR A 96 29.44 -8.01 -11.34
CA THR A 96 30.33 -7.15 -12.11
C THR A 96 30.39 -7.65 -13.55
N THR A 97 29.79 -6.94 -14.48
CA THR A 97 30.03 -7.10 -15.91
C THR A 97 30.55 -5.79 -16.50
N SER A 98 31.81 -5.81 -16.92
CA SER A 98 32.43 -4.75 -17.70
C SER A 98 31.83 -4.74 -19.10
N ILE A 99 31.17 -3.66 -19.50
CA ILE A 99 30.72 -3.43 -20.87
C ILE A 99 31.48 -2.26 -21.47
N GLY A 100 32.00 -2.48 -22.65
CA GLY A 100 32.79 -1.52 -23.40
C GLY A 100 31.93 -0.34 -23.88
N SER A 101 32.46 0.87 -23.69
CA SER A 101 31.88 2.14 -24.08
C SER A 101 31.76 2.30 -25.59
N THR A 102 30.56 2.42 -26.10
CA THR A 102 30.25 3.09 -27.39
C THR A 102 29.58 4.42 -27.05
N GLN A 103 30.26 5.54 -27.35
CA GLN A 103 29.64 6.87 -27.27
C GLN A 103 28.43 6.95 -28.19
N THR A 104 27.25 7.02 -27.62
CA THR A 104 26.00 7.36 -28.33
C THR A 104 25.51 8.70 -27.82
N THR A 105 25.57 9.73 -28.65
CA THR A 105 24.79 10.97 -28.43
C THR A 105 23.33 10.60 -28.36
N ALA A 106 22.65 10.88 -27.23
CA ALA A 106 21.24 10.59 -27.03
C ALA A 106 20.40 11.33 -28.09
N THR A 107 19.94 10.58 -29.08
CA THR A 107 19.00 11.08 -30.07
C THR A 107 17.58 10.93 -29.52
N PHE A 108 16.77 11.98 -29.72
CA PHE A 108 15.33 11.91 -29.38
C PHE A 108 14.67 10.75 -30.10
N ARG A 109 14.04 9.84 -29.34
CA ARG A 109 13.27 8.72 -29.89
C ARG A 109 11.83 9.11 -30.10
N SER A 110 11.33 8.95 -31.31
CA SER A 110 9.90 9.15 -31.65
C SER A 110 9.12 7.84 -31.69
N VAL A 111 9.84 6.70 -31.64
CA VAL A 111 9.31 5.34 -31.62
C VAL A 111 10.21 4.54 -30.66
N PRO A 112 9.67 3.62 -29.85
CA PRO A 112 10.48 2.77 -29.01
C PRO A 112 11.48 1.94 -29.83
N GLU A 113 12.66 1.72 -29.28
CA GLU A 113 13.69 0.87 -29.92
C GLU A 113 13.71 -0.53 -29.32
N ASP A 114 13.40 -0.68 -28.03
CA ASP A 114 13.32 -1.97 -27.37
C ASP A 114 12.11 -2.81 -27.82
N GLU A 115 12.34 -4.08 -28.11
CA GLU A 115 11.31 -4.99 -28.64
C GLU A 115 10.21 -5.28 -27.60
N THR A 116 10.53 -5.22 -26.30
CA THR A 116 9.53 -5.41 -25.24
C THR A 116 8.62 -4.20 -25.14
N VAL A 117 9.18 -2.98 -25.23
CA VAL A 117 8.38 -1.75 -25.25
C VAL A 117 7.53 -1.66 -26.52
N LYS A 118 8.05 -2.08 -27.68
CA LYS A 118 7.26 -2.22 -28.93
C LYS A 118 6.08 -3.17 -28.74
N SER A 119 6.35 -4.35 -28.18
CA SER A 119 5.30 -5.34 -27.89
C SER A 119 4.26 -4.84 -26.90
N PHE A 120 4.69 -4.06 -25.89
CA PHE A 120 3.78 -3.41 -24.96
C PHE A 120 2.82 -2.47 -25.69
N VAL A 121 3.34 -1.51 -26.48
CA VAL A 121 2.48 -0.52 -27.15
C VAL A 121 1.55 -1.15 -28.20
N GLU A 122 2.01 -2.17 -28.92
CA GLU A 122 1.14 -2.91 -29.85
C GLU A 122 -0.06 -3.55 -29.14
N LYS A 123 0.18 -4.15 -27.96
CA LYS A 123 -0.90 -4.74 -27.14
C LYS A 123 -1.79 -3.68 -26.53
N ALA A 124 -1.21 -2.63 -25.92
CA ALA A 124 -1.95 -1.58 -25.24
C ALA A 124 -2.91 -0.82 -26.17
N PHE A 125 -2.54 -0.68 -27.44
CA PHE A 125 -3.38 0.02 -28.42
C PHE A 125 -4.13 -0.91 -29.38
N GLY A 126 -3.84 -2.22 -29.38
CA GLY A 126 -4.42 -3.18 -30.33
C GLY A 126 -4.07 -2.85 -31.78
N LYS A 127 -2.90 -2.24 -32.03
CA LYS A 127 -2.43 -1.75 -33.34
C LYS A 127 -1.06 -2.33 -33.66
N GLN A 128 -0.70 -2.40 -34.94
CA GLN A 128 0.69 -2.63 -35.32
C GLN A 128 1.53 -1.38 -35.09
N LEU A 129 2.80 -1.51 -34.74
CA LEU A 129 3.70 -0.41 -34.44
C LEU A 129 3.66 0.74 -35.45
N LYS A 130 3.63 0.42 -36.75
CA LYS A 130 3.55 1.41 -37.84
C LYS A 130 2.27 2.26 -37.86
N ASP A 131 1.20 1.79 -37.21
CA ASP A 131 -0.12 2.41 -37.16
C ASP A 131 -0.36 3.14 -35.81
N ILE A 132 0.61 3.06 -34.87
CA ILE A 132 0.58 3.79 -33.60
C ILE A 132 1.00 5.24 -33.85
N THR A 133 0.19 6.15 -33.39
CA THR A 133 0.39 7.60 -33.60
C THR A 133 0.99 8.28 -32.36
N THR A 134 1.44 9.51 -32.50
CA THR A 134 1.89 10.33 -31.37
C THR A 134 0.76 10.57 -30.38
N GLU A 135 -0.48 10.68 -30.83
CA GLU A 135 -1.67 10.82 -29.99
C GLU A 135 -1.91 9.56 -29.15
N ASP A 136 -1.64 8.36 -29.70
CA ASP A 136 -1.72 7.12 -28.95
C ASP A 136 -0.71 7.13 -27.79
N TYR A 137 0.57 7.42 -28.04
CA TYR A 137 1.58 7.54 -27.00
C TYR A 137 1.20 8.58 -25.94
N ASN A 138 0.72 9.75 -26.38
CA ASN A 138 0.32 10.85 -25.47
C ASN A 138 -0.93 10.52 -24.67
N SER A 139 -1.69 9.50 -25.04
CA SER A 139 -2.88 9.07 -24.31
C SER A 139 -2.54 8.33 -23.02
N ILE A 140 -1.29 7.86 -22.84
CA ILE A 140 -0.85 7.23 -21.59
C ILE A 140 -0.42 8.32 -20.61
N ALA A 141 -1.15 8.43 -19.51
CA ALA A 141 -0.91 9.39 -18.44
C ALA A 141 -0.11 8.83 -17.26
N ALA A 142 -0.20 7.51 -17.01
CA ALA A 142 0.59 6.82 -16.01
C ALA A 142 1.16 5.52 -16.58
N LEU A 143 2.40 5.20 -16.23
CA LEU A 143 3.09 3.97 -16.62
C LEU A 143 3.99 3.49 -15.48
N SER A 144 3.85 2.20 -15.13
CA SER A 144 4.74 1.51 -14.19
C SER A 144 5.28 0.25 -14.84
N ILE A 145 6.59 0.05 -14.77
CA ILE A 145 7.30 -1.08 -15.41
C ILE A 145 8.19 -1.76 -14.37
N HIS A 146 7.96 -3.05 -14.13
CA HIS A 146 8.78 -3.84 -13.22
C HIS A 146 8.76 -5.33 -13.59
N ILE A 147 9.73 -6.10 -13.12
CA ILE A 147 9.74 -7.56 -13.27
C ILE A 147 8.96 -8.20 -12.13
N VAL A 148 8.18 -9.21 -12.48
CA VAL A 148 7.50 -10.08 -11.51
C VAL A 148 7.87 -11.54 -11.79
N ASN A 149 8.06 -12.28 -10.70
CA ASN A 149 8.21 -13.73 -10.81
C ASN A 149 6.86 -14.35 -11.18
N SER A 150 6.87 -15.18 -12.22
CA SER A 150 5.67 -15.95 -12.56
C SER A 150 5.33 -16.91 -11.41
N THR A 151 4.07 -16.91 -11.02
CA THR A 151 3.51 -17.94 -10.10
C THR A 151 3.27 -19.27 -10.82
N ASP A 152 3.46 -19.29 -12.14
CA ASP A 152 3.31 -20.47 -12.96
C ASP A 152 4.46 -21.48 -12.77
N SER A 153 4.21 -22.72 -13.12
CA SER A 153 5.15 -23.84 -12.95
C SER A 153 6.49 -23.68 -13.69
N ASP A 154 6.58 -22.77 -14.65
CA ASP A 154 7.79 -22.50 -15.43
C ASP A 154 8.78 -21.52 -14.77
N LYS A 155 8.36 -20.85 -13.67
CA LYS A 155 9.16 -19.86 -12.93
C LYS A 155 9.83 -18.80 -13.81
N SER A 156 9.28 -18.52 -15.00
CA SER A 156 9.83 -17.51 -15.89
C SER A 156 9.49 -16.10 -15.36
N GLU A 157 10.49 -15.23 -15.35
CA GLU A 157 10.29 -13.82 -15.06
C GLU A 157 9.48 -13.15 -16.17
N LYS A 158 8.62 -12.20 -15.79
CA LYS A 158 7.81 -11.44 -16.75
C LYS A 158 7.92 -9.95 -16.45
N TRP A 159 8.03 -9.16 -17.49
CA TRP A 159 7.78 -7.73 -17.42
C TRP A 159 6.30 -7.50 -17.16
N LYS A 160 5.99 -6.69 -16.16
CA LYS A 160 4.66 -6.20 -15.86
C LYS A 160 4.60 -4.72 -16.19
N PHE A 161 3.70 -4.36 -17.09
CA PHE A 161 3.38 -2.98 -17.46
C PHE A 161 2.00 -2.65 -16.92
N ASP A 162 1.92 -1.77 -15.93
CA ASP A 162 0.67 -1.17 -15.48
C ASP A 162 0.57 0.23 -16.09
N TYR A 163 -0.49 0.50 -16.83
CA TYR A 163 -0.67 1.79 -17.49
C TYR A 163 -2.09 2.32 -17.37
N ALA A 164 -2.25 3.65 -17.41
CA ALA A 164 -3.55 4.30 -17.36
C ALA A 164 -3.58 5.53 -18.28
N LYS A 165 -4.77 5.83 -18.81
CA LYS A 165 -5.03 7.01 -19.67
C LYS A 165 -5.35 8.26 -18.87
N SER A 166 -5.48 8.17 -17.55
CA SER A 166 -5.69 9.30 -16.64
C SER A 166 -5.12 8.98 -15.27
N VAL A 167 -4.87 10.03 -14.48
CA VAL A 167 -4.42 9.94 -13.10
C VAL A 167 -5.40 10.64 -12.16
N ASN A 168 -5.38 10.26 -10.89
CA ASN A 168 -6.06 10.95 -9.80
C ASN A 168 -5.30 12.23 -9.43
N GLU A 169 -5.86 13.04 -8.54
CA GLU A 169 -5.24 14.30 -8.08
C GLU A 169 -3.88 14.08 -7.39
N ASP A 170 -3.66 12.92 -6.79
CA ASP A 170 -2.42 12.51 -6.14
C ASP A 170 -1.42 11.84 -7.10
N GLY A 171 -1.69 11.84 -8.41
CA GLY A 171 -0.82 11.23 -9.42
C GLY A 171 -0.94 9.71 -9.56
N THR A 172 -1.75 9.05 -8.75
CA THR A 172 -1.98 7.60 -8.90
C THR A 172 -2.74 7.28 -10.17
N ALA A 173 -2.42 6.15 -10.80
CA ALA A 173 -3.11 5.68 -12.01
C ALA A 173 -4.62 5.49 -11.74
N LYS A 174 -5.45 6.00 -12.63
CA LYS A 174 -6.90 5.81 -12.55
C LYS A 174 -7.32 4.70 -13.51
N ASP A 175 -7.99 3.68 -12.98
CA ASP A 175 -8.45 2.49 -13.73
C ASP A 175 -7.31 1.85 -14.56
N PRO A 176 -6.19 1.40 -13.92
CA PRO A 176 -5.03 0.90 -14.62
C PRO A 176 -5.31 -0.43 -15.32
N GLU A 177 -4.74 -0.58 -16.50
CA GLU A 177 -4.68 -1.84 -17.25
C GLU A 177 -3.29 -2.47 -17.08
N THR A 178 -3.20 -3.80 -17.11
CA THR A 178 -1.94 -4.54 -16.94
C THR A 178 -1.64 -5.41 -18.14
N ILE A 179 -0.39 -5.35 -18.63
CA ILE A 179 0.13 -6.22 -19.68
C ILE A 179 1.36 -6.97 -19.17
N TYR A 180 1.37 -8.29 -19.34
CA TYR A 180 2.52 -9.13 -19.05
C TYR A 180 3.25 -9.51 -20.34
N LEU A 181 4.59 -9.40 -20.33
CA LEU A 181 5.48 -9.79 -21.42
C LEU A 181 6.63 -10.64 -20.86
N PRO A 182 7.19 -11.59 -21.65
CA PRO A 182 8.36 -12.33 -21.22
C PRO A 182 9.52 -11.38 -20.88
N ALA A 183 10.19 -11.60 -19.75
CA ALA A 183 11.41 -10.87 -19.42
C ALA A 183 12.57 -11.45 -20.23
N THR A 184 13.12 -10.64 -21.15
CA THR A 184 14.24 -11.05 -22.02
C THR A 184 15.53 -10.41 -21.59
N ASP A 185 15.56 -9.09 -21.41
CA ASP A 185 16.73 -8.29 -21.04
C ASP A 185 16.29 -7.05 -20.26
N SER A 186 17.24 -6.23 -19.79
CA SER A 186 16.95 -4.92 -19.21
C SER A 186 16.34 -3.97 -20.25
N LEU A 187 15.45 -3.10 -19.80
CA LEU A 187 14.88 -2.04 -20.63
C LEU A 187 15.72 -0.75 -20.51
N ASP A 188 15.73 0.04 -21.58
CA ASP A 188 16.40 1.35 -21.62
C ASP A 188 15.37 2.45 -21.27
N GLU A 189 15.63 3.27 -20.24
CA GLU A 189 14.76 4.37 -19.85
C GLU A 189 14.52 5.37 -20.99
N ALA A 190 15.43 5.46 -21.95
CA ALA A 190 15.30 6.35 -23.10
C ALA A 190 14.07 6.03 -23.97
N ASP A 191 13.56 4.80 -23.93
CA ASP A 191 12.33 4.45 -24.63
C ASP A 191 11.09 5.11 -24.06
N MET A 192 11.15 5.56 -22.81
CA MET A 192 10.05 6.30 -22.18
C MET A 192 9.82 7.68 -22.80
N GLN A 193 10.79 8.22 -23.55
CA GLN A 193 10.69 9.53 -24.22
C GLN A 193 9.49 9.67 -25.15
N VAL A 194 8.98 8.56 -25.68
CA VAL A 194 7.85 8.57 -26.62
C VAL A 194 6.52 8.91 -25.91
N PHE A 195 6.42 8.65 -24.61
CA PHE A 195 5.18 8.82 -23.83
C PHE A 195 5.06 10.24 -23.26
N THR A 196 5.05 11.25 -24.11
CA THR A 196 5.07 12.67 -23.68
C THR A 196 3.83 13.13 -22.91
N GLY A 197 2.76 12.32 -22.88
CA GLY A 197 1.57 12.56 -22.06
C GLY A 197 1.71 12.16 -20.59
N LEU A 198 2.81 11.46 -20.21
CA LEU A 198 2.98 10.95 -18.87
C LEU A 198 2.97 12.07 -17.81
N THR A 199 2.16 11.85 -16.81
CA THR A 199 2.15 12.59 -15.53
C THR A 199 2.86 11.79 -14.44
N THR A 200 2.77 10.46 -14.51
CA THR A 200 3.39 9.53 -13.54
C THR A 200 4.21 8.47 -14.29
N LEU A 201 5.44 8.25 -13.84
CA LEU A 201 6.34 7.21 -14.36
C LEU A 201 7.02 6.49 -13.18
N SER A 202 6.90 5.17 -13.16
CA SER A 202 7.59 4.30 -12.19
C SER A 202 8.41 3.24 -12.93
N LEU A 203 9.71 3.19 -12.64
CA LEU A 203 10.65 2.28 -13.27
C LEU A 203 11.31 1.41 -12.19
N GLY A 204 11.19 0.09 -12.36
CA GLY A 204 11.84 -0.90 -11.50
C GLY A 204 13.36 -0.98 -11.76
N TYR A 205 14.10 -1.57 -10.84
CA TYR A 205 15.57 -1.64 -10.85
C TYR A 205 16.20 -2.35 -12.08
N GLN A 206 15.40 -3.10 -12.87
CA GLN A 206 15.86 -3.74 -14.09
C GLN A 206 15.74 -2.84 -15.33
N VAL A 207 15.17 -1.65 -15.18
CA VAL A 207 15.21 -0.65 -16.24
C VAL A 207 16.58 0.04 -16.18
N HIS A 208 17.36 -0.07 -17.25
CA HIS A 208 18.71 0.49 -17.29
C HIS A 208 18.66 2.01 -17.42
N PHE A 209 19.20 2.69 -16.42
CA PHE A 209 19.53 4.10 -16.53
C PHE A 209 20.90 4.28 -17.19
N ASN A 210 21.00 5.16 -18.15
CA ASN A 210 22.25 5.39 -18.88
C ASN A 210 23.18 6.30 -18.06
N TYR A 211 24.10 5.69 -17.30
CA TYR A 211 25.05 6.37 -16.41
C TYR A 211 26.26 7.00 -17.14
N ASP A 212 26.19 7.25 -18.44
CA ASP A 212 27.32 7.91 -19.12
C ASP A 212 27.52 9.30 -18.52
N THR A 213 28.43 9.38 -17.54
CA THR A 213 28.72 10.56 -16.72
C THR A 213 29.22 11.76 -17.54
N ASP A 214 29.65 11.53 -18.79
CA ASP A 214 30.16 12.56 -19.70
C ASP A 214 29.09 13.09 -20.67
N SER A 215 27.89 12.47 -20.73
CA SER A 215 26.83 12.99 -21.60
C SER A 215 25.87 13.89 -20.83
N ASP A 216 25.74 15.14 -21.24
CA ASP A 216 24.63 16.06 -20.89
C ASP A 216 23.26 15.53 -21.41
N ALA A 217 23.14 14.24 -21.69
CA ALA A 217 21.99 13.63 -22.30
C ALA A 217 20.87 13.44 -21.28
N LYS A 218 20.00 14.44 -21.25
CA LYS A 218 18.73 14.39 -20.52
C LYS A 218 17.78 13.45 -21.23
N THR A 219 17.85 12.17 -20.90
CA THR A 219 17.15 11.08 -21.62
C THR A 219 15.64 11.18 -21.54
N LEU A 220 15.09 11.72 -20.45
CA LEU A 220 13.65 11.92 -20.27
C LEU A 220 13.21 13.40 -20.46
N LYS A 221 13.99 14.19 -21.17
CA LYS A 221 13.73 15.64 -21.38
C LYS A 221 12.41 15.95 -22.09
N SER A 222 11.86 15.01 -22.84
CA SER A 222 10.57 15.18 -23.54
C SER A 222 9.36 15.08 -22.61
N LEU A 223 9.54 14.50 -21.40
CA LEU A 223 8.45 14.28 -20.45
C LEU A 223 8.12 15.54 -19.64
N THR A 224 7.73 16.61 -20.33
CA THR A 224 7.47 17.92 -19.72
C THR A 224 6.21 17.96 -18.85
N ASN A 225 5.32 16.98 -19.01
CA ASN A 225 4.11 16.84 -18.21
C ASN A 225 4.33 16.00 -16.93
N LEU A 226 5.49 15.35 -16.80
CA LEU A 226 5.79 14.47 -15.67
C LEU A 226 5.81 15.26 -14.36
N ARG A 227 5.12 14.74 -13.33
CA ARG A 227 5.02 15.32 -12.00
C ARG A 227 5.44 14.34 -10.91
N TYR A 228 5.26 13.05 -11.17
CA TYR A 228 5.53 11.97 -10.22
C TYR A 228 6.49 10.97 -10.86
N PHE A 229 7.61 10.74 -10.20
CA PHE A 229 8.64 9.82 -10.67
C PHE A 229 9.07 8.85 -9.58
N SER A 230 9.22 7.59 -9.92
CA SER A 230 9.85 6.56 -9.09
C SER A 230 10.93 5.86 -9.90
N GLY A 231 12.17 5.92 -9.40
CA GLY A 231 13.27 5.10 -9.89
C GLY A 231 13.73 4.20 -8.75
N GLU A 232 13.56 2.90 -8.88
CA GLU A 232 13.85 1.97 -7.80
C GLU A 232 15.34 1.93 -7.48
N ASN A 233 15.72 2.40 -6.28
CA ASN A 233 17.09 2.49 -5.76
C ASN A 233 18.04 3.44 -6.54
N GLU A 234 17.49 4.43 -7.24
CA GLU A 234 18.30 5.43 -7.93
C GLU A 234 18.65 6.60 -7.00
N ASP A 235 19.80 7.23 -7.24
CA ASP A 235 20.25 8.41 -6.52
C ASP A 235 19.69 9.72 -7.11
N PHE A 236 19.67 10.77 -6.29
CA PHE A 236 19.15 12.09 -6.69
C PHE A 236 19.96 12.76 -7.80
N GLN A 237 21.27 12.53 -7.86
CA GLN A 237 22.13 13.13 -8.86
C GLN A 237 21.84 12.54 -10.24
N THR A 238 21.72 11.22 -10.32
CA THR A 238 21.35 10.50 -11.53
C THR A 238 19.97 10.95 -12.01
N VAL A 239 18.96 10.93 -11.13
CA VAL A 239 17.60 11.29 -11.51
C VAL A 239 17.50 12.76 -11.93
N ALA A 240 18.23 13.69 -11.30
CA ALA A 240 18.25 15.10 -11.72
C ALA A 240 18.80 15.30 -13.14
N LYS A 241 19.72 14.42 -13.58
CA LYS A 241 20.27 14.46 -14.94
C LYS A 241 19.32 13.95 -16.01
N LEU A 242 18.32 13.13 -15.67
CA LEU A 242 17.35 12.58 -16.64
C LEU A 242 16.43 13.66 -17.22
N PHE A 243 16.11 14.70 -16.46
CA PHE A 243 15.12 15.69 -16.82
C PHE A 243 15.73 17.01 -17.31
N ALA A 244 15.05 17.67 -18.28
CA ALA A 244 15.39 19.04 -18.64
C ALA A 244 15.04 20.03 -17.52
N HIS A 245 13.95 19.74 -16.81
CA HIS A 245 13.34 20.56 -15.77
C HIS A 245 12.99 19.74 -14.53
N PRO A 246 13.98 19.31 -13.69
CA PRO A 246 13.70 18.53 -12.48
C PRO A 246 12.75 19.25 -11.51
N GLU A 247 12.72 20.59 -11.52
CA GLU A 247 11.80 21.44 -10.74
C GLU A 247 10.32 21.23 -11.06
N GLN A 248 9.98 20.54 -12.14
CA GLN A 248 8.60 20.16 -12.47
C GLN A 248 8.08 19.00 -11.62
N ILE A 249 8.99 18.17 -11.05
CA ILE A 249 8.65 16.98 -10.25
C ILE A 249 8.15 17.44 -8.88
N ILE A 250 6.98 16.95 -8.49
CA ILE A 250 6.37 17.21 -7.19
C ILE A 250 6.31 15.97 -6.29
N GLY A 251 6.40 14.75 -6.86
CA GLY A 251 6.53 13.50 -6.13
C GLY A 251 7.72 12.70 -6.62
N LEU A 252 8.60 12.30 -5.70
CA LEU A 252 9.80 11.51 -5.98
C LEU A 252 9.85 10.33 -5.02
N TYR A 253 9.90 9.11 -5.57
CA TYR A 253 9.72 7.90 -4.77
C TYR A 253 10.83 6.88 -4.99
N ASN A 254 11.08 6.08 -3.94
CA ASN A 254 12.04 4.98 -3.92
C ASN A 254 13.47 5.39 -4.26
N MET A 255 13.83 6.60 -3.86
CA MET A 255 15.20 7.10 -4.02
C MET A 255 16.13 6.44 -3.01
N MET A 256 17.41 6.28 -3.35
CA MET A 256 18.47 5.78 -2.46
C MET A 256 19.40 6.91 -2.07
N LEU A 257 19.87 6.90 -0.82
CA LEU A 257 21.00 7.70 -0.35
C LEU A 257 22.05 6.77 0.25
N ASP A 258 23.20 6.77 -0.38
CA ASP A 258 24.45 6.18 0.08
C ASP A 258 25.58 7.20 -0.09
N ASP A 259 26.77 6.96 0.44
CA ASP A 259 27.91 7.89 0.28
C ASP A 259 28.45 7.88 -1.16
N ASP A 260 28.30 6.77 -1.90
CA ASP A 260 28.65 6.68 -3.32
C ASP A 260 27.73 7.53 -4.19
N ALA A 261 26.41 7.58 -3.86
CA ALA A 261 25.41 8.40 -4.54
C ALA A 261 25.59 9.91 -4.40
N THR A 262 26.40 10.35 -3.44
CA THR A 262 26.70 11.78 -3.23
C THR A 262 27.93 12.27 -3.98
N GLY A 263 28.56 11.39 -4.79
CA GLY A 263 29.68 11.75 -5.66
C GLY A 263 31.03 11.91 -4.95
N ASP A 264 31.13 11.57 -3.67
CA ASP A 264 32.37 11.69 -2.91
C ASP A 264 33.37 10.54 -3.16
N SER A 265 32.97 9.42 -3.78
CA SER A 265 33.86 8.30 -4.12
C SER A 265 34.80 8.58 -5.31
N TYR A 266 34.51 9.61 -6.12
CA TYR A 266 35.47 10.16 -7.10
C TYR A 266 36.04 11.45 -6.56
N SER A 267 36.99 11.33 -5.64
CA SER A 267 37.91 12.41 -5.25
C SER A 267 38.82 12.76 -6.41
N ASP A 268 38.28 13.36 -7.46
CA ASP A 268 39.10 14.19 -8.32
C ASP A 268 39.29 15.55 -7.61
N GLU A 269 40.50 15.82 -7.18
CA GLU A 269 40.95 16.96 -6.34
C GLU A 269 40.70 18.35 -6.94
N ASN A 270 39.71 18.51 -7.87
CA ASN A 270 39.52 19.76 -8.67
C ASN A 270 38.14 20.39 -8.66
N THR A 271 37.18 19.98 -7.79
CA THR A 271 35.88 20.66 -7.69
C THR A 271 35.80 21.64 -6.53
N GLU A 272 36.81 22.50 -6.34
CA GLU A 272 36.70 23.66 -5.46
C GLU A 272 35.62 24.61 -6.01
N GLY A 273 34.38 24.54 -5.43
CA GLY A 273 33.32 25.53 -5.67
C GLY A 273 31.97 25.00 -6.10
N GLU A 274 31.75 23.71 -6.26
CA GLU A 274 30.41 23.14 -6.51
C GLU A 274 29.60 23.06 -5.22
N ASP A 275 28.32 23.41 -5.34
CA ASP A 275 27.37 23.31 -4.23
C ASP A 275 27.00 21.82 -3.99
N PRO A 276 27.37 21.21 -2.86
CA PRO A 276 27.10 19.79 -2.60
C PRO A 276 25.60 19.44 -2.56
N ASP A 277 24.73 20.44 -2.47
CA ASP A 277 23.28 20.26 -2.46
C ASP A 277 22.64 20.59 -3.83
N ALA A 278 23.41 20.84 -4.88
CA ALA A 278 22.89 21.32 -6.17
C ALA A 278 21.82 20.38 -6.75
N PHE A 279 22.03 19.07 -6.66
CA PHE A 279 21.08 18.08 -7.17
C PHE A 279 19.81 17.98 -6.31
N PHE A 280 19.86 18.18 -4.98
CA PHE A 280 18.65 18.28 -4.15
C PHE A 280 17.86 19.55 -4.49
N LYS A 281 18.53 20.68 -4.70
CA LYS A 281 17.90 21.96 -5.05
C LYS A 281 17.24 21.94 -6.42
N ALA A 282 17.64 21.04 -7.31
CA ALA A 282 17.00 20.83 -8.60
C ALA A 282 15.52 20.47 -8.46
N PHE A 283 15.15 19.76 -7.38
CA PHE A 283 13.76 19.37 -7.09
C PHE A 283 13.01 20.36 -6.18
N SER A 284 13.13 21.66 -6.44
CA SER A 284 12.62 22.74 -5.59
C SER A 284 11.09 22.79 -5.42
N SER A 285 10.35 22.01 -6.19
CA SER A 285 8.87 21.91 -6.11
C SER A 285 8.38 20.67 -5.40
N LEU A 286 9.28 19.86 -4.83
CA LEU A 286 8.94 18.59 -4.23
C LEU A 286 7.96 18.75 -3.06
N GLU A 287 6.84 18.02 -3.14
CA GLU A 287 5.80 17.93 -2.11
C GLU A 287 5.73 16.54 -1.48
N GLU A 288 6.16 15.50 -2.21
CA GLU A 288 6.15 14.11 -1.76
C GLU A 288 7.49 13.45 -2.01
N LEU A 289 8.02 12.76 -0.99
CA LEU A 289 9.32 12.11 -1.05
C LEU A 289 9.31 10.77 -0.31
N THR A 290 9.78 9.73 -1.01
CA THR A 290 10.17 8.46 -0.38
C THR A 290 11.63 8.21 -0.66
N VAL A 291 12.43 8.04 0.39
CA VAL A 291 13.86 7.81 0.29
C VAL A 291 14.33 6.75 1.27
N HIS A 292 15.26 5.92 0.80
CA HIS A 292 15.94 4.88 1.55
C HIS A 292 17.36 5.36 1.85
N ILE A 293 17.74 5.24 3.10
CA ILE A 293 19.05 5.68 3.61
C ILE A 293 19.86 4.44 3.94
N ASP A 294 20.96 4.24 3.22
CA ASP A 294 21.82 3.07 3.41
C ASP A 294 22.82 3.27 4.57
N ASP A 295 23.40 2.18 5.03
CA ASP A 295 24.35 2.09 6.13
C ASP A 295 25.56 3.00 5.99
N ASP A 296 26.07 3.19 4.78
CA ASP A 296 27.25 3.97 4.50
C ASP A 296 26.96 5.48 4.44
N TYR A 297 25.70 5.91 4.29
CA TYR A 297 25.36 7.32 4.23
C TYR A 297 25.64 8.06 5.55
N THR A 298 26.59 8.99 5.52
CA THR A 298 27.12 9.65 6.73
C THR A 298 26.60 11.08 6.94
N LYS A 299 25.95 11.69 5.93
CA LYS A 299 25.53 13.11 5.97
C LYS A 299 24.22 13.35 6.72
N GLY A 300 23.51 12.27 7.15
CA GLY A 300 22.27 12.35 7.90
C GLY A 300 21.13 13.04 7.12
N LEU A 301 20.14 13.58 7.83
CA LEU A 301 18.92 14.12 7.22
C LEU A 301 19.02 15.61 6.80
N LEU A 302 20.21 16.22 6.78
CA LEU A 302 20.38 17.64 6.45
C LEU A 302 19.90 18.02 5.06
N PHE A 303 19.88 17.08 4.12
CA PHE A 303 19.38 17.29 2.75
C PHE A 303 17.91 17.73 2.72
N LEU A 304 17.10 17.36 3.73
CA LEU A 304 15.68 17.70 3.82
C LEU A 304 15.42 19.22 3.81
N ARG A 305 16.41 20.04 4.23
CA ARG A 305 16.31 21.52 4.18
C ARG A 305 16.07 22.06 2.78
N ASN A 306 16.40 21.28 1.74
CA ASN A 306 16.22 21.67 0.34
C ASN A 306 14.76 21.52 -0.14
N PHE A 307 13.88 20.90 0.67
CA PHE A 307 12.50 20.61 0.29
C PHE A 307 11.46 21.31 1.19
N PRO A 308 11.40 22.65 1.22
CA PRO A 308 10.53 23.39 2.15
C PRO A 308 9.03 23.21 1.89
N LYS A 309 8.64 22.69 0.71
CA LYS A 309 7.24 22.48 0.33
C LYS A 309 6.75 21.06 0.67
N LEU A 310 7.62 20.22 1.25
CA LEU A 310 7.31 18.81 1.49
C LEU A 310 6.10 18.65 2.41
N LYS A 311 5.12 17.87 1.94
CA LYS A 311 3.87 17.55 2.64
C LYS A 311 3.84 16.10 3.11
N THR A 312 4.46 15.22 2.31
CA THR A 312 4.54 13.78 2.59
C THR A 312 6.00 13.34 2.53
N LEU A 313 6.45 12.65 3.59
CA LEU A 313 7.80 12.11 3.69
C LEU A 313 7.75 10.69 4.21
N ALA A 314 8.38 9.76 3.49
CA ALA A 314 8.67 8.42 3.95
C ALA A 314 10.18 8.19 3.95
N LEU A 315 10.74 7.79 5.10
CA LEU A 315 12.15 7.49 5.29
C LEU A 315 12.30 6.02 5.68
N GLY A 316 13.05 5.26 4.87
CA GLY A 316 13.51 3.91 5.20
C GLY A 316 14.96 3.96 5.64
N PHE A 317 15.30 3.37 6.80
CA PHE A 317 16.66 3.34 7.33
C PHE A 317 17.16 1.90 7.29
N TYR A 318 18.23 1.68 6.56
CA TYR A 318 18.91 0.38 6.44
C TYR A 318 20.24 0.46 7.17
N GLY A 319 20.36 -0.31 8.27
CA GLY A 319 21.61 -0.43 8.99
C GLY A 319 21.57 -0.04 10.46
N ASP A 320 22.77 -0.04 11.09
CA ASP A 320 22.97 0.11 12.54
C ASP A 320 23.45 1.51 12.97
N LYS A 321 23.74 2.40 12.02
CA LYS A 321 24.23 3.74 12.35
C LYS A 321 23.11 4.61 12.94
N PRO A 322 23.40 5.31 14.06
CA PRO A 322 22.43 6.23 14.65
C PRO A 322 22.06 7.38 13.69
N THR A 323 20.77 7.58 13.47
CA THR A 323 20.26 8.68 12.64
C THR A 323 19.62 9.76 13.50
N ASP A 324 20.12 11.00 13.38
CA ASP A 324 19.56 12.18 14.06
C ASP A 324 18.33 12.71 13.30
N LEU A 325 17.17 12.66 13.94
CA LEU A 325 15.89 13.13 13.38
C LEU A 325 15.68 14.64 13.51
N SER A 326 16.59 15.39 14.18
CA SER A 326 16.44 16.83 14.40
C SER A 326 16.15 17.65 13.13
N PRO A 327 16.70 17.32 11.93
CA PRO A 327 16.41 18.06 10.70
C PRO A 327 14.94 18.03 10.26
N LEU A 328 14.13 17.09 10.73
CA LEU A 328 12.68 17.06 10.47
C LEU A 328 11.99 18.34 10.95
N SER A 329 12.54 19.04 11.96
CA SER A 329 12.00 20.32 12.45
C SER A 329 11.94 21.43 11.41
N SER A 330 12.70 21.32 10.31
CA SER A 330 12.68 22.28 9.21
C SER A 330 11.44 22.16 8.29
N LEU A 331 10.73 21.03 8.36
CA LEU A 331 9.63 20.67 7.45
C LEU A 331 8.28 21.18 7.96
N SER A 332 8.07 22.51 7.98
CA SER A 332 6.85 23.13 8.54
C SER A 332 5.56 22.82 7.77
N SER A 333 5.66 22.37 6.53
CA SER A 333 4.52 21.99 5.67
C SER A 333 4.17 20.50 5.76
N LEU A 334 4.99 19.69 6.46
CA LEU A 334 4.83 18.25 6.51
C LEU A 334 3.55 17.86 7.26
N SER A 335 2.67 17.12 6.58
CA SER A 335 1.41 16.62 7.13
C SER A 335 1.39 15.11 7.28
N LYS A 336 2.24 14.40 6.52
CA LYS A 336 2.36 12.93 6.58
C LYS A 336 3.82 12.55 6.75
N LEU A 337 4.09 11.71 7.75
CA LEU A 337 5.43 11.19 8.03
C LEU A 337 5.36 9.68 8.26
N ASP A 338 6.19 8.94 7.53
CA ASP A 338 6.42 7.51 7.71
C ASP A 338 7.91 7.25 7.96
N LEU A 339 8.22 6.64 9.09
CA LEU A 339 9.58 6.24 9.47
C LEU A 339 9.63 4.72 9.60
N LEU A 340 10.45 4.08 8.78
CA LEU A 340 10.68 2.64 8.79
C LEU A 340 12.13 2.35 9.10
N GLY A 341 12.40 1.70 10.23
CA GLY A 341 13.73 1.16 10.55
C GLY A 341 13.89 -0.30 10.16
N THR A 342 15.07 -0.81 10.41
CA THR A 342 15.37 -2.25 10.50
C THR A 342 15.58 -2.64 11.97
N ASN A 343 15.78 -3.93 12.24
CA ASN A 343 16.02 -4.40 13.62
C ASN A 343 17.23 -3.75 14.30
N ASP A 344 18.19 -3.29 13.52
CA ASP A 344 19.46 -2.72 13.99
C ASP A 344 19.49 -1.19 13.90
N SER A 345 18.50 -0.55 13.27
CA SER A 345 18.43 0.89 13.12
C SER A 345 18.21 1.59 14.47
N THR A 346 18.99 2.64 14.74
CA THR A 346 18.86 3.48 15.93
C THR A 346 18.50 4.92 15.57
N MET A 347 17.58 5.53 16.34
CA MET A 347 17.07 6.88 16.09
C MET A 347 17.44 7.80 17.27
N GLU A 348 18.11 8.90 16.95
CA GLU A 348 18.35 9.97 17.94
C GLU A 348 17.32 11.07 17.78
N ASN A 349 17.01 11.72 18.91
CA ASN A 349 16.15 12.93 18.95
C ASN A 349 14.71 12.73 18.44
N ILE A 350 14.09 11.56 18.67
CA ILE A 350 12.68 11.30 18.33
C ILE A 350 11.71 12.36 18.89
N GLY A 351 12.11 13.02 20.01
CA GLY A 351 11.36 14.12 20.62
C GLY A 351 11.14 15.33 19.70
N VAL A 352 11.87 15.47 18.58
CA VAL A 352 11.64 16.50 17.57
C VAL A 352 10.20 16.46 17.04
N LEU A 353 9.58 15.29 17.02
CA LEU A 353 8.20 15.11 16.59
C LEU A 353 7.22 15.95 17.43
N SER A 354 7.53 16.24 18.70
CA SER A 354 6.72 17.16 19.53
C SER A 354 6.60 18.57 18.94
N GLY A 355 7.56 18.98 18.11
CA GLY A 355 7.59 20.26 17.43
C GLY A 355 6.83 20.30 16.10
N MET A 356 6.08 19.24 15.76
CA MET A 356 5.39 19.10 14.46
C MET A 356 3.85 19.02 14.61
N PRO A 357 3.20 20.08 15.15
CA PRO A 357 1.76 20.08 15.46
C PRO A 357 0.87 20.03 14.21
N GLN A 358 1.44 20.23 13.03
CA GLN A 358 0.76 20.19 11.74
C GLN A 358 0.57 18.77 11.20
N LEU A 359 1.25 17.74 11.76
CA LEU A 359 1.13 16.36 11.32
C LEU A 359 -0.31 15.86 11.45
N GLU A 360 -0.80 15.26 10.38
CA GLU A 360 -2.12 14.62 10.30
C GLU A 360 -2.01 13.09 10.27
N GLN A 361 -0.90 12.56 9.74
CA GLN A 361 -0.64 11.12 9.66
C GLN A 361 0.81 10.84 10.09
N LEU A 362 0.96 9.88 10.98
CA LEU A 362 2.26 9.41 11.47
C LEU A 362 2.31 7.89 11.47
N SER A 363 3.35 7.33 10.87
CA SER A 363 3.65 5.90 10.91
C SER A 363 5.07 5.71 11.44
N LEU A 364 5.21 4.88 12.47
CA LEU A 364 6.48 4.52 13.09
C LEU A 364 6.59 3.00 13.09
N ARG A 365 7.56 2.47 12.36
CA ARG A 365 7.68 1.04 12.15
C ARG A 365 9.11 0.58 12.40
N ASN A 366 9.24 -0.48 13.19
CA ASN A 366 10.51 -1.14 13.48
C ASN A 366 11.59 -0.21 14.07
N LEU A 367 11.16 0.72 14.95
CA LEU A 367 12.02 1.72 15.61
C LEU A 367 12.16 1.39 17.11
N LYS A 368 13.17 0.61 17.48
CA LYS A 368 13.35 0.09 18.85
C LYS A 368 13.71 1.17 19.87
N ASP A 369 14.15 2.37 19.45
CA ASP A 369 14.45 3.50 20.33
C ASP A 369 13.23 4.33 20.71
N VAL A 370 12.10 4.14 20.06
CA VAL A 370 10.83 4.73 20.46
C VAL A 370 10.32 3.97 21.70
N LYS A 371 10.44 4.58 22.89
CA LYS A 371 10.09 3.97 24.19
C LYS A 371 8.77 4.48 24.77
N ASP A 372 8.30 5.63 24.31
CA ASP A 372 7.04 6.24 24.74
C ASP A 372 6.43 7.09 23.61
N LEU A 373 5.18 7.49 23.79
CA LEU A 373 4.40 8.27 22.82
C LEU A 373 4.07 9.68 23.31
N ASN A 374 4.83 10.22 24.29
CA ASN A 374 4.53 11.52 24.89
C ASN A 374 4.52 12.67 23.88
N PHE A 375 5.31 12.57 22.79
CA PHE A 375 5.34 13.56 21.72
C PHE A 375 4.00 13.69 20.99
N VAL A 376 3.16 12.66 20.97
CA VAL A 376 1.85 12.66 20.27
C VAL A 376 0.88 13.67 20.91
N GLN A 377 0.99 13.94 22.20
CA GLN A 377 0.13 14.93 22.90
C GLN A 377 0.25 16.35 22.32
N ASN A 378 1.36 16.64 21.65
CA ASN A 378 1.61 17.93 20.99
C ASN A 378 1.19 17.96 19.50
N MET A 379 0.49 16.94 19.03
CA MET A 379 0.03 16.81 17.64
C MET A 379 -1.50 16.93 17.50
N PRO A 380 -2.09 18.11 17.74
CA PRO A 380 -3.54 18.27 17.82
C PRO A 380 -4.29 18.00 16.49
N LYS A 381 -3.56 17.90 15.38
CA LYS A 381 -4.11 17.60 14.04
C LYS A 381 -3.97 16.13 13.66
N LEU A 382 -3.31 15.31 14.49
CA LEU A 382 -3.04 13.91 14.15
C LEU A 382 -4.36 13.13 14.09
N LYS A 383 -4.66 12.59 12.90
CA LYS A 383 -5.87 11.82 12.59
C LYS A 383 -5.58 10.34 12.49
N SER A 384 -4.40 9.99 11.99
CA SER A 384 -4.00 8.59 11.77
C SER A 384 -2.63 8.32 12.39
N LEU A 385 -2.55 7.24 13.16
CA LEU A 385 -1.31 6.78 13.79
C LEU A 385 -1.14 5.28 13.54
N ASN A 386 0.03 4.90 13.01
CA ASN A 386 0.43 3.50 12.84
C ASN A 386 1.69 3.22 13.66
N LEU A 387 1.64 2.20 14.49
CA LEU A 387 2.71 1.77 15.41
C LEU A 387 2.99 0.29 15.19
N GLU A 388 4.16 -0.04 14.66
CA GLU A 388 4.54 -1.42 14.35
C GLU A 388 5.96 -1.70 14.87
N ASP A 389 6.12 -2.81 15.60
CA ASP A 389 7.42 -3.26 16.11
C ASP A 389 8.23 -2.21 16.87
N LEU A 390 7.57 -1.39 17.69
CA LEU A 390 8.20 -0.44 18.59
C LEU A 390 8.47 -1.07 19.97
N ALA A 391 9.38 -0.47 20.73
CA ALA A 391 9.71 -0.91 22.10
C ALA A 391 8.93 -0.12 23.19
N ILE A 392 7.72 0.32 22.87
CA ILE A 392 6.82 1.03 23.81
C ILE A 392 6.16 0.04 24.78
N LEU A 393 6.06 0.44 26.05
CA LEU A 393 5.44 -0.38 27.10
C LEU A 393 3.96 -0.03 27.35
N ASN A 394 3.54 1.17 26.97
CA ASN A 394 2.18 1.64 27.17
C ASN A 394 1.77 2.67 26.12
N LEU A 395 0.47 2.96 26.08
CA LEU A 395 -0.14 3.95 25.19
C LEU A 395 -0.51 5.26 25.92
N ASP A 396 0.04 5.54 27.09
CA ASP A 396 -0.37 6.68 27.94
C ASP A 396 -0.27 8.03 27.21
N GLY A 397 0.72 8.18 26.30
CA GLY A 397 0.86 9.35 25.46
C GLY A 397 -0.30 9.61 24.48
N LEU A 398 -1.21 8.64 24.28
CA LEU A 398 -2.42 8.81 23.49
C LEU A 398 -3.64 9.21 24.31
N SER A 399 -3.55 9.19 25.67
CA SER A 399 -4.71 9.39 26.53
C SER A 399 -5.49 10.65 26.21
N GLY A 400 -6.79 10.51 25.89
CA GLY A 400 -7.69 11.62 25.62
C GLY A 400 -7.41 12.40 24.34
N HIS A 401 -6.66 11.83 23.38
CA HIS A 401 -6.38 12.49 22.11
C HIS A 401 -7.65 12.64 21.27
N LEU A 402 -8.09 13.90 21.04
CA LEU A 402 -9.42 14.21 20.52
C LEU A 402 -9.53 14.17 18.98
N SER A 403 -8.44 14.23 18.25
CA SER A 403 -8.44 14.25 16.77
C SER A 403 -8.06 12.91 16.15
N LEU A 404 -7.56 11.95 16.96
CA LEU A 404 -7.17 10.64 16.45
C LEU A 404 -8.41 9.82 16.11
N ASN A 405 -8.59 9.53 14.83
CA ASN A 405 -9.73 8.76 14.33
C ASN A 405 -9.33 7.40 13.72
N SER A 406 -8.04 7.18 13.44
CA SER A 406 -7.52 5.91 12.94
C SER A 406 -6.26 5.53 13.72
N LEU A 407 -6.23 4.32 14.28
CA LEU A 407 -5.11 3.78 15.04
C LEU A 407 -4.84 2.33 14.66
N SER A 408 -3.58 2.05 14.29
CA SER A 408 -3.08 0.70 14.06
C SER A 408 -1.93 0.43 15.01
N ILE A 409 -1.95 -0.72 15.68
CA ILE A 409 -0.95 -1.11 16.68
C ILE A 409 -0.57 -2.58 16.48
N ASP A 410 0.73 -2.85 16.35
CA ASP A 410 1.32 -4.18 16.43
C ASP A 410 2.70 -4.09 17.09
N CYS A 411 2.75 -4.08 18.42
CA CYS A 411 3.96 -3.90 19.19
C CYS A 411 4.06 -4.97 20.29
N SER A 412 5.07 -5.82 20.20
CA SER A 412 5.26 -6.98 21.06
C SER A 412 5.64 -6.64 22.54
N SER A 413 6.08 -5.42 22.79
CA SER A 413 6.52 -4.98 24.12
C SER A 413 5.40 -4.30 24.95
N LEU A 414 4.19 -4.15 24.40
CA LEU A 414 3.08 -3.46 25.08
C LEU A 414 2.59 -4.26 26.28
N GLU A 415 2.56 -3.61 27.44
CA GLU A 415 2.06 -4.16 28.72
C GLU A 415 0.76 -3.46 29.16
N ASN A 416 0.50 -2.23 28.70
CA ASN A 416 -0.66 -1.44 29.07
C ASN A 416 -1.24 -0.66 27.88
N VAL A 417 -2.46 -0.98 27.52
CA VAL A 417 -3.21 -0.36 26.42
C VAL A 417 -4.48 0.37 26.87
N ASN A 418 -4.61 0.67 28.17
CA ASN A 418 -5.81 1.28 28.77
C ASN A 418 -6.19 2.64 28.14
N ALA A 419 -5.22 3.37 27.59
CA ALA A 419 -5.47 4.64 26.92
C ALA A 419 -6.45 4.50 25.73
N LEU A 420 -6.58 3.32 25.12
CA LEU A 420 -7.53 3.07 24.05
C LEU A 420 -8.96 3.47 24.40
N SER A 421 -9.42 3.15 25.62
CA SER A 421 -10.79 3.46 26.08
C SER A 421 -11.07 4.98 26.19
N THR A 422 -10.04 5.82 26.11
CA THR A 422 -10.15 7.29 26.20
C THR A 422 -10.24 7.98 24.84
N LEU A 423 -10.06 7.26 23.73
CA LEU A 423 -9.97 7.81 22.37
C LEU A 423 -11.38 7.98 21.75
N SER A 424 -12.17 8.90 22.29
CA SER A 424 -13.59 9.06 21.96
C SER A 424 -13.90 9.39 20.50
N SER A 425 -12.93 9.88 19.73
CA SER A 425 -13.06 10.20 18.28
C SER A 425 -12.63 9.04 17.37
N LEU A 426 -12.16 7.92 17.96
CA LEU A 426 -11.63 6.81 17.20
C LEU A 426 -12.74 6.13 16.38
N GLN A 427 -12.53 6.04 15.07
CA GLN A 427 -13.43 5.42 14.11
C GLN A 427 -12.88 4.09 13.58
N THR A 428 -11.56 3.98 13.51
CA THR A 428 -10.88 2.80 12.98
C THR A 428 -9.80 2.35 13.95
N LEU A 429 -9.87 1.08 14.35
CA LEU A 429 -8.89 0.42 15.23
C LEU A 429 -8.41 -0.88 14.58
N SER A 430 -7.10 -1.00 14.38
CA SER A 430 -6.46 -2.23 13.94
C SER A 430 -5.46 -2.70 15.01
N LEU A 431 -5.69 -3.88 15.55
CA LEU A 431 -4.82 -4.51 16.54
C LEU A 431 -4.08 -5.67 15.88
N GLY A 432 -2.76 -5.69 16.01
CA GLY A 432 -1.89 -6.76 15.55
C GLY A 432 -1.80 -7.92 16.56
N TYR A 433 -1.07 -8.96 16.15
CA TYR A 433 -0.94 -10.22 16.91
C TYR A 433 -0.37 -10.03 18.32
N HIS A 434 0.48 -9.03 18.52
CA HIS A 434 1.21 -8.81 19.77
C HIS A 434 0.51 -7.87 20.74
N THR A 435 -0.73 -7.46 20.48
CA THR A 435 -1.46 -6.54 21.35
C THR A 435 -2.45 -7.35 22.20
N TYR A 436 -2.23 -7.39 23.51
CA TYR A 436 -3.00 -8.18 24.47
C TYR A 436 -3.71 -7.29 25.50
N ASP A 437 -4.64 -7.89 26.24
CA ASP A 437 -5.35 -7.26 27.37
C ASP A 437 -6.07 -5.95 26.99
N ILE A 438 -6.78 -5.98 25.86
CA ILE A 438 -7.54 -4.84 25.36
C ILE A 438 -8.63 -4.44 26.37
N PRO A 439 -8.69 -3.14 26.79
CA PRO A 439 -9.71 -2.67 27.72
C PRO A 439 -11.10 -2.71 27.09
N ASP A 440 -12.13 -2.55 27.91
CA ASP A 440 -13.50 -2.35 27.45
C ASP A 440 -13.59 -1.10 26.54
N LEU A 441 -14.03 -1.29 25.29
CA LEU A 441 -14.16 -0.24 24.27
C LEU A 441 -15.60 0.24 24.05
N HIS A 442 -16.57 -0.20 24.84
CA HIS A 442 -18.00 0.17 24.67
C HIS A 442 -18.26 1.67 24.78
N GLY A 443 -17.36 2.43 25.44
CA GLY A 443 -17.42 3.89 25.49
C GLY A 443 -17.12 4.60 24.16
N LEU A 444 -16.53 3.90 23.18
CA LEU A 444 -16.10 4.46 21.88
C LEU A 444 -17.25 4.43 20.87
N SER A 445 -18.24 5.29 21.04
CA SER A 445 -19.45 5.32 20.19
C SER A 445 -19.18 5.69 18.72
N ALA A 446 -18.02 6.26 18.40
CA ALA A 446 -17.61 6.58 17.03
C ALA A 446 -16.91 5.41 16.33
N LEU A 447 -16.57 4.32 17.05
CA LEU A 447 -15.83 3.20 16.51
C LEU A 447 -16.68 2.38 15.53
N GLU A 448 -16.29 2.36 14.27
CA GLU A 448 -17.03 1.74 13.17
C GLU A 448 -16.26 0.59 12.50
N ASN A 449 -14.92 0.68 12.47
CA ASN A 449 -14.08 -0.26 11.76
C ASN A 449 -13.09 -0.88 12.74
N VAL A 450 -13.14 -2.18 12.93
CA VAL A 450 -12.28 -2.91 13.86
C VAL A 450 -11.63 -4.10 13.17
N LYS A 451 -10.30 -4.21 13.33
CA LYS A 451 -9.57 -5.45 13.13
C LYS A 451 -8.94 -5.84 14.47
N CYS A 452 -9.25 -7.05 14.94
CA CYS A 452 -8.67 -7.57 16.18
C CYS A 452 -8.44 -9.08 16.08
N TYR A 453 -7.73 -9.61 17.05
CA TYR A 453 -7.60 -11.06 17.23
C TYR A 453 -8.81 -11.65 17.98
N SER A 454 -9.07 -12.92 17.80
CA SER A 454 -10.22 -13.60 18.39
C SER A 454 -10.22 -13.56 19.94
N MET A 455 -9.06 -13.46 20.56
CA MET A 455 -8.94 -13.35 22.02
C MET A 455 -9.42 -12.00 22.59
N ASP A 456 -9.45 -10.95 21.77
CA ASP A 456 -9.80 -9.57 22.18
C ASP A 456 -11.28 -9.25 21.96
N ARG A 457 -12.05 -10.16 21.43
CA ARG A 457 -13.46 -9.98 21.02
C ARG A 457 -14.39 -9.48 22.14
N ASP A 458 -14.09 -9.83 23.40
CA ASP A 458 -14.93 -9.44 24.54
C ASP A 458 -14.90 -7.93 24.75
N SER A 459 -13.80 -7.26 24.43
CA SER A 459 -13.64 -5.80 24.55
C SER A 459 -14.53 -5.01 23.58
N ILE A 460 -15.01 -5.64 22.51
CA ILE A 460 -15.85 -5.05 21.48
C ILE A 460 -17.21 -5.75 21.37
N SER A 461 -17.50 -6.72 22.26
CA SER A 461 -18.69 -7.55 22.19
C SER A 461 -19.98 -6.71 22.19
N HIS A 462 -20.94 -7.07 21.36
CA HIS A 462 -22.25 -6.42 21.28
C HIS A 462 -22.25 -4.92 20.94
N MET A 463 -21.14 -4.34 20.42
CA MET A 463 -21.05 -2.93 20.06
C MET A 463 -21.88 -2.60 18.82
N PRO A 464 -22.96 -1.79 18.95
CA PRO A 464 -23.88 -1.54 17.84
C PRO A 464 -23.33 -0.55 16.79
N SER A 465 -22.22 0.14 17.08
CA SER A 465 -21.59 1.11 16.16
C SER A 465 -20.72 0.46 15.09
N ILE A 466 -20.25 -0.76 15.31
CA ILE A 466 -19.31 -1.43 14.41
C ILE A 466 -20.02 -1.80 13.10
N LYS A 467 -19.45 -1.33 11.99
CA LYS A 467 -19.93 -1.59 10.61
C LYS A 467 -19.06 -2.60 9.89
N ASN A 468 -17.75 -2.54 10.11
CA ASN A 468 -16.75 -3.40 9.48
C ASN A 468 -15.91 -4.07 10.57
N LEU A 469 -15.93 -5.39 10.58
CA LEU A 469 -15.21 -6.19 11.57
C LEU A 469 -14.36 -7.24 10.88
N THR A 470 -13.07 -7.27 11.21
CA THR A 470 -12.16 -8.36 10.85
C THR A 470 -11.67 -9.03 12.13
N ILE A 471 -11.93 -10.34 12.24
CA ILE A 471 -11.42 -11.18 13.33
C ILE A 471 -10.31 -12.06 12.76
N ASP A 472 -9.11 -11.90 13.29
CA ASP A 472 -7.95 -12.70 12.91
C ASP A 472 -7.75 -13.86 13.91
N ASN A 473 -7.14 -14.94 13.45
CA ASN A 473 -6.86 -16.14 14.24
C ASN A 473 -8.11 -16.77 14.88
N TYR A 474 -9.24 -16.79 14.14
CA TYR A 474 -10.47 -17.42 14.62
C TYR A 474 -10.35 -18.94 14.57
N GLY A 475 -10.63 -19.59 15.68
CA GLY A 475 -10.54 -21.04 15.85
C GLY A 475 -11.71 -21.65 16.62
N SER A 476 -11.69 -22.96 16.78
CA SER A 476 -12.78 -23.78 17.35
C SER A 476 -13.14 -23.48 18.81
N GLU A 477 -12.25 -22.85 19.55
CA GLU A 477 -12.43 -22.56 20.98
C GLU A 477 -13.29 -21.30 21.27
N TYR A 478 -13.67 -20.54 20.25
CA TYR A 478 -14.31 -19.25 20.42
C TYR A 478 -15.79 -19.28 20.03
N SER A 479 -16.66 -18.76 20.93
CA SER A 479 -18.08 -18.53 20.61
C SER A 479 -18.26 -17.30 19.73
N ALA A 480 -19.23 -17.35 18.81
CA ALA A 480 -19.64 -16.22 17.99
C ALA A 480 -20.66 -15.27 18.71
N ASP A 481 -21.01 -15.55 19.95
CA ASP A 481 -22.04 -14.79 20.70
C ASP A 481 -21.70 -13.30 20.84
N PHE A 482 -20.43 -12.93 20.83
CA PHE A 482 -19.96 -11.54 20.90
C PHE A 482 -20.49 -10.66 19.75
N LEU A 483 -20.86 -11.26 18.61
CA LEU A 483 -21.44 -10.56 17.47
C LEU A 483 -22.92 -10.17 17.67
N GLN A 484 -23.61 -10.78 18.65
CA GLN A 484 -25.02 -10.48 18.92
C GLN A 484 -25.21 -9.00 19.25
N GLY A 485 -26.20 -8.35 18.63
CA GLY A 485 -26.47 -6.93 18.87
C GLY A 485 -25.62 -5.95 18.06
N MET A 486 -24.66 -6.40 17.26
CA MET A 486 -23.92 -5.56 16.32
C MET A 486 -24.80 -5.22 15.10
N ASN A 487 -25.86 -4.46 15.33
CA ASN A 487 -26.93 -4.23 14.35
C ASN A 487 -26.50 -3.39 13.15
N ALA A 488 -25.41 -2.63 13.26
CA ALA A 488 -24.85 -1.85 12.15
C ALA A 488 -23.82 -2.64 11.31
N LEU A 489 -23.46 -3.87 11.72
CA LEU A 489 -22.42 -4.65 11.06
C LEU A 489 -22.85 -5.01 9.63
N THR A 490 -22.13 -4.48 8.65
CA THR A 490 -22.38 -4.70 7.23
C THR A 490 -21.36 -5.65 6.61
N ASN A 491 -20.12 -5.61 7.08
CA ASN A 491 -19.01 -6.41 6.56
C ASN A 491 -18.34 -7.18 7.70
N LEU A 492 -18.25 -8.49 7.55
CA LEU A 492 -17.56 -9.37 8.49
C LEU A 492 -16.50 -10.19 7.73
N THR A 493 -15.26 -10.09 8.15
CA THR A 493 -14.15 -10.92 7.67
C THR A 493 -13.65 -11.78 8.81
N ILE A 494 -13.61 -13.09 8.60
CA ILE A 494 -13.08 -14.07 9.55
C ILE A 494 -11.85 -14.71 8.93
N ILE A 495 -10.69 -14.54 9.61
CA ILE A 495 -9.43 -15.14 9.18
C ILE A 495 -9.18 -16.35 10.08
N GLY A 496 -9.07 -17.53 9.48
CA GLY A 496 -8.84 -18.77 10.21
C GLY A 496 -7.38 -18.93 10.63
N ASN A 497 -7.16 -19.82 11.60
CA ASN A 497 -5.83 -20.25 12.05
C ASN A 497 -5.41 -21.63 11.49
N GLY A 498 -6.13 -22.09 10.46
CA GLY A 498 -5.96 -23.41 9.86
C GLY A 498 -7.02 -24.43 10.33
N ILE A 499 -7.00 -25.59 9.70
CA ILE A 499 -7.97 -26.65 9.98
C ILE A 499 -7.66 -27.28 11.34
N THR A 500 -8.60 -27.21 12.27
CA THR A 500 -8.54 -27.89 13.56
C THR A 500 -9.52 -29.07 13.57
N ASP A 501 -9.19 -30.12 14.34
CA ASP A 501 -10.07 -31.28 14.56
C ASP A 501 -11.08 -31.02 15.68
N GLU A 502 -11.05 -29.85 16.31
CA GLU A 502 -11.92 -29.48 17.40
C GLU A 502 -13.29 -28.98 16.91
N VAL A 503 -14.29 -29.04 17.79
CA VAL A 503 -15.66 -28.65 17.45
C VAL A 503 -15.79 -27.13 17.46
N GLU A 504 -15.97 -26.54 16.30
CA GLU A 504 -16.26 -25.11 16.18
C GLU A 504 -17.67 -24.74 16.60
N PRO A 505 -17.90 -23.54 17.15
CA PRO A 505 -19.24 -23.02 17.37
C PRO A 505 -19.99 -22.83 16.06
N ASP A 506 -21.31 -23.05 16.10
CA ASP A 506 -22.16 -22.80 14.94
C ASP A 506 -22.38 -21.30 14.76
N LEU A 507 -21.80 -20.75 13.69
CA LEU A 507 -21.96 -19.32 13.32
C LEU A 507 -23.37 -19.00 12.78
N GLY A 508 -24.08 -19.97 12.25
CA GLY A 508 -25.33 -19.77 11.53
C GLY A 508 -26.39 -18.98 12.28
N PRO A 509 -26.74 -19.34 13.54
CA PRO A 509 -27.74 -18.59 14.32
C PRO A 509 -27.37 -17.12 14.52
N VAL A 510 -26.08 -16.83 14.76
CA VAL A 510 -25.61 -15.47 14.98
C VAL A 510 -25.60 -14.66 13.68
N LEU A 511 -25.13 -15.24 12.57
CA LEU A 511 -25.13 -14.58 11.26
C LEU A 511 -26.57 -14.19 10.85
N ARG A 512 -27.54 -15.08 11.07
CA ARG A 512 -28.95 -14.79 10.78
C ARG A 512 -29.56 -13.70 11.68
N ALA A 513 -28.97 -13.45 12.83
CA ALA A 513 -29.40 -12.39 13.76
C ALA A 513 -28.79 -11.01 13.47
N LEU A 514 -27.90 -10.88 12.49
CA LEU A 514 -27.25 -9.63 12.09
C LEU A 514 -28.03 -8.96 10.94
N PRO A 515 -28.88 -7.97 11.22
CA PRO A 515 -29.88 -7.49 10.25
C PRO A 515 -29.27 -6.69 9.08
N SER A 516 -28.07 -6.15 9.26
CA SER A 516 -27.39 -5.31 8.26
C SER A 516 -26.26 -6.04 7.54
N LEU A 517 -25.93 -7.28 7.94
CA LEU A 517 -24.82 -8.00 7.37
C LEU A 517 -25.08 -8.31 5.89
N SER A 518 -24.25 -7.76 5.01
CA SER A 518 -24.37 -7.91 3.57
C SER A 518 -23.16 -8.58 2.92
N ARG A 519 -21.98 -8.45 3.54
CA ARG A 519 -20.74 -9.05 3.05
C ARG A 519 -20.10 -9.91 4.13
N LEU A 520 -19.80 -11.16 3.77
CA LEU A 520 -19.14 -12.13 4.64
C LEU A 520 -17.96 -12.74 3.91
N GLU A 521 -16.77 -12.62 4.50
CA GLU A 521 -15.55 -13.15 3.94
C GLU A 521 -14.86 -14.10 4.92
N PHE A 522 -14.46 -15.27 4.42
CA PHE A 522 -13.60 -16.21 5.11
C PHE A 522 -12.24 -16.25 4.41
N GLN A 523 -11.19 -15.93 5.17
CA GLN A 523 -9.80 -16.03 4.70
C GLN A 523 -9.12 -17.17 5.43
N ASP A 524 -8.35 -17.98 4.72
CA ASP A 524 -7.82 -19.25 5.18
C ASP A 524 -8.92 -20.10 5.87
N SER A 525 -8.83 -21.35 5.92
CA SER A 525 -9.97 -22.14 6.40
C SER A 525 -10.15 -22.04 7.93
N PRO A 526 -11.19 -21.33 8.44
CA PRO A 526 -11.56 -21.43 9.85
C PRO A 526 -12.40 -22.69 10.16
N PHE A 527 -12.54 -23.59 9.19
CA PHE A 527 -13.53 -24.67 9.23
C PHE A 527 -12.88 -26.02 9.56
N SER A 528 -13.54 -26.80 10.44
CA SER A 528 -13.18 -28.19 10.70
C SER A 528 -13.59 -29.09 9.53
N ARG A 529 -12.74 -30.08 9.19
CA ARG A 529 -13.04 -31.10 8.18
C ARG A 529 -14.23 -32.00 8.54
N TYR A 530 -14.58 -32.07 9.83
CA TYR A 530 -15.52 -33.05 10.36
C TYR A 530 -16.91 -32.47 10.68
N LYS A 531 -17.05 -31.15 10.70
CA LYS A 531 -18.31 -30.48 11.03
C LYS A 531 -19.21 -30.33 9.79
N ASP A 532 -20.51 -30.50 10.02
CA ASP A 532 -21.55 -30.19 9.01
C ASP A 532 -21.93 -28.72 9.09
N TYR A 533 -21.62 -27.97 8.03
CA TYR A 533 -21.94 -26.53 7.89
C TYR A 533 -23.22 -26.29 7.08
N THR A 534 -24.05 -27.30 6.85
CA THR A 534 -25.25 -27.24 5.99
C THR A 534 -26.16 -26.06 6.34
N GLU A 535 -26.32 -25.76 7.63
CA GLU A 535 -27.21 -24.69 8.09
C GLU A 535 -26.49 -23.35 8.33
N THR A 536 -25.15 -23.34 8.40
CA THR A 536 -24.38 -22.15 8.78
C THR A 536 -24.57 -21.00 7.79
N PHE A 537 -24.60 -21.30 6.50
CA PHE A 537 -24.64 -20.30 5.44
C PHE A 537 -26.03 -20.12 4.81
N THR A 538 -27.05 -20.81 5.32
CA THR A 538 -28.40 -20.75 4.73
C THR A 538 -29.22 -19.61 5.33
N ASN A 539 -29.83 -18.80 4.46
CA ASN A 539 -30.72 -17.69 4.83
C ASN A 539 -30.10 -16.69 5.83
N THR A 540 -28.84 -16.37 5.66
CA THR A 540 -28.11 -15.42 6.51
C THR A 540 -28.41 -13.96 6.18
N GLY A 541 -29.02 -13.65 5.04
CA GLY A 541 -29.22 -12.29 4.54
C GLY A 541 -27.99 -11.72 3.81
N VAL A 542 -26.86 -12.43 3.80
CA VAL A 542 -25.63 -12.04 3.11
C VAL A 542 -25.86 -12.00 1.60
N LYS A 543 -25.40 -10.94 0.95
CA LYS A 543 -25.46 -10.79 -0.50
C LYS A 543 -24.15 -11.12 -1.19
N GLU A 544 -23.04 -10.88 -0.50
CA GLU A 544 -21.70 -11.12 -1.00
C GLU A 544 -20.97 -12.07 -0.06
N LEU A 545 -20.63 -13.26 -0.56
CA LEU A 545 -19.95 -14.31 0.18
C LEU A 545 -18.61 -14.63 -0.48
N LEU A 546 -17.51 -14.58 0.30
CA LEU A 546 -16.17 -14.76 -0.20
C LEU A 546 -15.43 -15.83 0.61
N PHE A 547 -14.72 -16.68 -0.12
CA PHE A 547 -13.73 -17.62 0.40
C PHE A 547 -12.42 -17.34 -0.32
N THR A 548 -11.45 -16.79 0.39
CA THR A 548 -10.19 -16.31 -0.19
C THR A 548 -9.00 -16.79 0.62
N PRO A 549 -7.81 -16.96 0.01
CA PRO A 549 -6.61 -17.22 0.78
C PRO A 549 -6.15 -15.93 1.48
N ASN A 550 -5.57 -16.07 2.67
CA ASN A 550 -4.82 -14.98 3.26
C ASN A 550 -3.48 -14.81 2.51
N LYS A 551 -3.19 -13.60 2.06
CA LYS A 551 -1.95 -13.28 1.33
C LYS A 551 -0.67 -13.63 2.08
N LYS A 552 -0.73 -13.79 3.42
CA LYS A 552 0.41 -14.18 4.26
C LYS A 552 0.71 -15.70 4.22
N GLN A 553 -0.22 -16.53 3.75
CA GLN A 553 -0.11 -18.01 3.78
C GLN A 553 -0.22 -18.68 2.40
N VAL A 554 0.20 -18.04 1.32
CA VAL A 554 0.16 -18.60 -0.05
C VAL A 554 0.85 -19.98 -0.19
N ALA A 555 1.56 -20.45 0.85
CA ALA A 555 2.28 -21.71 0.88
C ALA A 555 1.46 -22.88 1.46
N SER A 556 0.29 -22.67 2.08
CA SER A 556 -0.51 -23.80 2.56
C SER A 556 -1.39 -24.36 1.45
N ASN A 557 -1.29 -25.66 1.21
CA ASN A 557 -2.14 -26.39 0.26
C ASN A 557 -3.53 -26.73 0.85
N ASP A 558 -3.89 -26.14 1.98
CA ASP A 558 -5.15 -26.42 2.66
C ASP A 558 -6.32 -25.72 1.98
N PRO A 559 -7.45 -26.42 1.81
CA PRO A 559 -8.63 -25.85 1.17
C PRO A 559 -9.29 -24.81 2.08
N VAL A 560 -9.67 -23.67 1.51
CA VAL A 560 -10.45 -22.67 2.22
C VAL A 560 -11.92 -23.09 2.34
N LEU A 561 -12.42 -23.87 1.37
CA LEU A 561 -13.81 -24.30 1.32
C LEU A 561 -14.02 -25.63 2.06
N PRO A 562 -14.93 -25.72 3.05
CA PRO A 562 -15.19 -26.98 3.75
C PRO A 562 -15.93 -27.99 2.85
N VAL A 563 -15.55 -29.26 2.95
CA VAL A 563 -16.09 -30.37 2.12
C VAL A 563 -17.62 -30.56 2.30
N SER A 564 -18.15 -30.19 3.46
CA SER A 564 -19.56 -30.40 3.82
C SER A 564 -20.56 -29.41 3.22
N LEU A 565 -20.08 -28.35 2.57
CA LEU A 565 -20.95 -27.30 1.98
C LEU A 565 -21.84 -27.80 0.83
N SER A 566 -21.51 -28.94 0.22
CA SER A 566 -22.34 -29.55 -0.84
C SER A 566 -23.73 -30.01 -0.39
N ARG A 567 -24.02 -29.97 0.91
CA ARG A 567 -25.30 -30.38 1.49
C ARG A 567 -26.18 -29.20 1.92
N MET A 568 -25.80 -27.97 1.59
CA MET A 568 -26.58 -26.77 1.98
C MET A 568 -28.02 -26.83 1.48
N ALA A 569 -28.92 -26.15 2.19
CA ALA A 569 -30.25 -25.80 1.67
C ALA A 569 -30.14 -24.64 0.66
N ASP A 570 -31.17 -24.49 -0.18
CA ASP A 570 -31.22 -23.40 -1.16
C ASP A 570 -31.19 -22.03 -0.46
N ASP A 571 -30.29 -21.16 -0.92
CA ASP A 571 -30.17 -19.78 -0.51
C ASP A 571 -30.60 -18.84 -1.65
N ASN A 572 -31.44 -17.85 -1.29
CA ASN A 572 -31.97 -16.88 -2.24
C ASN A 572 -31.45 -15.46 -1.97
N THR A 573 -30.42 -15.30 -1.12
CA THR A 573 -29.89 -14.00 -0.71
C THR A 573 -28.55 -13.68 -1.32
N VAL A 574 -27.66 -14.68 -1.51
CA VAL A 574 -26.33 -14.48 -2.07
C VAL A 574 -26.43 -14.16 -3.56
N GLU A 575 -25.98 -12.95 -3.91
CA GLU A 575 -25.95 -12.45 -5.29
C GLU A 575 -24.54 -12.51 -5.88
N SER A 576 -23.50 -12.48 -5.04
CA SER A 576 -22.08 -12.53 -5.44
C SER A 576 -21.32 -13.56 -4.60
N LEU A 577 -20.58 -14.42 -5.28
CA LEU A 577 -19.77 -15.47 -4.66
C LEU A 577 -18.36 -15.45 -5.23
N THR A 578 -17.36 -15.38 -4.34
CA THR A 578 -15.94 -15.45 -4.68
C THR A 578 -15.31 -16.69 -4.06
N LEU A 579 -14.65 -17.48 -4.90
CA LEU A 579 -13.96 -18.72 -4.55
C LEU A 579 -12.52 -18.72 -5.08
N THR A 580 -11.83 -17.61 -5.01
CA THR A 580 -10.46 -17.46 -5.54
C THR A 580 -9.47 -18.29 -4.74
N GLN A 581 -8.76 -19.22 -5.39
CA GLN A 581 -7.84 -20.20 -4.77
C GLN A 581 -8.48 -21.00 -3.61
N ALA A 582 -9.78 -21.09 -3.59
CA ALA A 582 -10.56 -21.61 -2.47
C ALA A 582 -11.01 -23.07 -2.67
N ILE A 583 -10.90 -23.58 -3.90
CA ILE A 583 -11.42 -24.89 -4.25
C ILE A 583 -10.44 -25.98 -3.84
N LEU A 584 -10.97 -27.03 -3.24
CA LEU A 584 -10.24 -28.19 -2.70
C LEU A 584 -9.22 -28.74 -3.67
N ARG A 585 -7.96 -28.78 -3.24
CA ARG A 585 -6.94 -29.66 -3.83
C ARG A 585 -6.86 -30.91 -2.97
N ASN A 586 -7.04 -32.06 -3.59
CA ASN A 586 -6.59 -33.29 -2.95
C ASN A 586 -5.06 -33.32 -3.14
N VAL A 587 -4.32 -33.18 -2.04
CA VAL A 587 -2.84 -33.10 -2.04
C VAL A 587 -2.21 -34.38 -2.64
N ASP A 588 -2.96 -35.47 -2.65
CA ASP A 588 -2.48 -36.78 -3.10
C ASP A 588 -2.75 -37.06 -4.61
N ASN A 589 -3.49 -36.19 -5.32
CA ASN A 589 -3.90 -36.47 -6.69
C ASN A 589 -4.01 -35.18 -7.54
N GLU A 590 -2.89 -34.72 -8.10
CA GLU A 590 -2.81 -33.54 -8.96
C GLU A 590 -3.66 -33.62 -10.25
N SER A 591 -4.28 -34.76 -10.53
CA SER A 591 -4.99 -35.06 -11.77
C SER A 591 -6.51 -34.98 -11.67
N GLU A 592 -7.11 -34.68 -10.49
CA GLU A 592 -8.55 -34.60 -10.36
C GLU A 592 -9.10 -33.21 -10.75
N ASP A 593 -10.07 -33.20 -11.66
CA ASP A 593 -10.88 -32.04 -12.00
C ASP A 593 -11.92 -31.80 -10.91
N PHE A 594 -11.77 -30.71 -10.14
CA PHE A 594 -12.68 -30.34 -9.05
C PHE A 594 -13.93 -29.58 -9.49
N SER A 595 -14.07 -29.23 -10.76
CA SER A 595 -15.25 -28.50 -11.23
C SER A 595 -16.56 -29.23 -10.95
N ALA A 596 -16.57 -30.56 -11.06
CA ALA A 596 -17.72 -31.38 -10.73
C ALA A 596 -18.03 -31.42 -9.21
N ASN A 597 -17.04 -31.22 -8.37
CA ASN A 597 -17.22 -31.29 -6.91
C ASN A 597 -17.84 -30.02 -6.32
N ILE A 598 -17.70 -28.86 -6.97
CA ILE A 598 -18.28 -27.59 -6.50
C ILE A 598 -19.68 -27.32 -7.08
N GLN A 599 -20.09 -28.04 -8.14
CA GLN A 599 -21.39 -27.84 -8.75
C GLN A 599 -22.55 -28.04 -7.77
N PRO A 600 -22.58 -29.07 -6.88
CA PRO A 600 -23.63 -29.20 -5.90
C PRO A 600 -23.70 -28.01 -4.94
N PHE A 601 -22.57 -27.46 -4.53
CA PHE A 601 -22.48 -26.26 -3.70
C PHE A 601 -23.03 -25.01 -4.41
N LEU A 602 -22.55 -24.74 -5.62
CA LEU A 602 -22.99 -23.59 -6.41
C LEU A 602 -24.49 -23.64 -6.72
N SER A 603 -25.04 -24.84 -6.92
CA SER A 603 -26.46 -25.04 -7.26
C SER A 603 -27.43 -24.58 -6.20
N HIS A 604 -26.98 -24.38 -4.94
CA HIS A 604 -27.82 -23.89 -3.85
C HIS A 604 -28.05 -22.37 -3.91
N TYR A 605 -27.21 -21.60 -4.58
CA TYR A 605 -27.33 -20.14 -4.66
C TYR A 605 -28.24 -19.72 -5.82
N LYS A 606 -29.55 -19.60 -5.54
CA LYS A 606 -30.59 -19.36 -6.57
C LYS A 606 -30.63 -17.92 -7.08
N ALA A 607 -30.04 -16.97 -6.33
CA ALA A 607 -29.97 -15.55 -6.70
C ALA A 607 -28.63 -15.11 -7.27
N LEU A 608 -27.69 -16.05 -7.52
CA LEU A 608 -26.31 -15.76 -7.88
C LEU A 608 -26.23 -15.05 -9.22
N LYS A 609 -25.64 -13.86 -9.25
CA LYS A 609 -25.42 -13.02 -10.43
C LYS A 609 -23.94 -12.92 -10.81
N THR A 610 -23.06 -12.89 -9.82
CA THR A 610 -21.61 -12.75 -10.01
C THR A 610 -20.88 -13.92 -9.36
N LEU A 611 -19.99 -14.56 -10.10
CA LEU A 611 -19.19 -15.68 -9.63
C LEU A 611 -17.72 -15.47 -10.01
N ASP A 612 -16.84 -15.47 -9.01
CA ASP A 612 -15.39 -15.52 -9.19
C ASP A 612 -14.88 -16.90 -8.76
N ILE A 613 -14.37 -17.67 -9.70
CA ILE A 613 -13.70 -18.96 -9.53
C ILE A 613 -12.29 -18.93 -10.12
N SER A 614 -11.68 -17.77 -10.16
CA SER A 614 -10.33 -17.58 -10.68
C SER A 614 -9.27 -18.27 -9.83
N ASN A 615 -8.12 -18.58 -10.44
CA ASN A 615 -6.93 -19.12 -9.76
C ASN A 615 -7.14 -20.47 -9.06
N ASN A 616 -8.00 -21.36 -9.58
CA ASN A 616 -8.36 -22.63 -8.93
C ASN A 616 -7.84 -23.89 -9.63
N LYS A 617 -7.10 -23.76 -10.75
CA LYS A 617 -6.64 -24.90 -11.57
C LYS A 617 -7.76 -25.79 -12.11
N LEU A 618 -8.96 -25.23 -12.31
CA LEU A 618 -10.09 -25.92 -12.92
C LEU A 618 -9.79 -26.30 -14.38
N GLN A 619 -10.22 -27.48 -14.78
CA GLN A 619 -10.06 -27.97 -16.16
C GLN A 619 -11.37 -27.90 -16.96
N SER A 620 -12.53 -27.78 -16.29
CA SER A 620 -13.87 -27.70 -16.87
C SER A 620 -14.68 -26.61 -16.18
N LEU A 621 -15.65 -26.05 -16.92
CA LEU A 621 -16.68 -25.15 -16.41
C LEU A 621 -18.03 -25.86 -16.17
N ASP A 622 -18.06 -27.20 -16.08
CA ASP A 622 -19.30 -27.96 -15.84
C ASP A 622 -20.01 -27.56 -14.56
N CYS A 623 -19.29 -27.02 -13.57
CA CYS A 623 -19.84 -26.46 -12.34
C CYS A 623 -20.84 -25.32 -12.57
N LEU A 624 -20.81 -24.64 -13.73
CA LEU A 624 -21.71 -23.56 -14.10
C LEU A 624 -23.07 -24.05 -14.61
N ASN A 625 -23.21 -25.36 -14.89
CA ASN A 625 -24.47 -25.90 -15.39
C ASN A 625 -25.64 -25.62 -14.42
N GLY A 626 -26.70 -24.98 -14.93
CA GLY A 626 -27.89 -24.67 -14.17
C GLY A 626 -27.89 -23.32 -13.43
N LEU A 627 -26.76 -22.56 -13.45
CA LEU A 627 -26.69 -21.23 -12.86
C LEU A 627 -27.31 -20.16 -13.77
N THR A 628 -28.58 -20.29 -14.06
CA THR A 628 -29.28 -19.47 -15.08
C THR A 628 -29.43 -17.99 -14.71
N THR A 629 -29.19 -17.61 -13.45
CA THR A 629 -29.23 -16.22 -12.99
C THR A 629 -27.91 -15.49 -13.16
N LEU A 630 -26.82 -16.20 -13.54
CA LEU A 630 -25.48 -15.66 -13.60
C LEU A 630 -25.37 -14.61 -14.71
N GLU A 631 -24.86 -13.43 -14.34
CA GLU A 631 -24.62 -12.29 -15.22
C GLU A 631 -23.13 -12.07 -15.50
N GLU A 632 -22.27 -12.40 -14.54
CA GLU A 632 -20.82 -12.26 -14.64
C GLU A 632 -20.11 -13.48 -14.10
N VAL A 633 -19.06 -13.91 -14.80
CA VAL A 633 -18.17 -14.97 -14.31
C VAL A 633 -16.71 -14.62 -14.58
N ASP A 634 -15.89 -14.73 -13.52
CA ASP A 634 -14.44 -14.71 -13.59
C ASP A 634 -13.91 -16.14 -13.41
N PHE A 635 -13.33 -16.71 -14.43
CA PHE A 635 -12.64 -18.00 -14.37
C PHE A 635 -11.20 -17.90 -14.87
N SER A 636 -10.63 -16.70 -14.81
CA SER A 636 -9.23 -16.43 -15.20
C SER A 636 -8.23 -17.29 -14.41
N ASN A 637 -7.07 -17.52 -14.99
CA ASN A 637 -5.98 -18.29 -14.39
C ASN A 637 -6.41 -19.69 -13.92
N ASN A 638 -7.08 -20.43 -14.80
CA ASN A 638 -7.40 -21.83 -14.66
C ASN A 638 -6.80 -22.64 -15.84
N TYR A 639 -7.18 -23.90 -16.00
CA TYR A 639 -6.76 -24.74 -17.11
C TYR A 639 -7.92 -25.05 -18.06
N ILE A 640 -8.84 -24.10 -18.23
CA ILE A 640 -10.02 -24.27 -19.06
C ILE A 640 -9.63 -24.22 -20.53
N SER A 641 -10.16 -25.20 -21.30
CA SER A 641 -10.04 -25.23 -22.74
C SER A 641 -11.37 -25.14 -23.48
N ASP A 642 -12.47 -25.56 -22.85
CA ASP A 642 -13.82 -25.59 -23.42
C ASP A 642 -14.75 -24.64 -22.65
N ILE A 643 -15.33 -23.66 -23.37
CA ILE A 643 -16.29 -22.70 -22.80
C ILE A 643 -17.72 -22.93 -23.30
N SER A 644 -18.01 -24.08 -23.90
CA SER A 644 -19.32 -24.38 -24.48
C SER A 644 -20.50 -24.27 -23.50
N VAL A 645 -20.26 -24.51 -22.20
CA VAL A 645 -21.26 -24.38 -21.12
C VAL A 645 -21.83 -22.97 -21.00
N LEU A 646 -21.06 -21.93 -21.35
CA LEU A 646 -21.48 -20.53 -21.27
C LEU A 646 -22.74 -20.25 -22.14
N ARG A 647 -22.96 -21.02 -23.18
CA ARG A 647 -24.18 -20.93 -24.01
C ARG A 647 -25.46 -21.26 -23.27
N ASN A 648 -25.36 -21.98 -22.15
CA ASN A 648 -26.50 -22.37 -21.32
C ASN A 648 -26.83 -21.33 -20.24
N LEU A 649 -26.13 -20.18 -20.21
CA LEU A 649 -26.29 -19.11 -19.25
C LEU A 649 -27.00 -17.90 -19.90
N PRO A 650 -28.34 -17.86 -19.88
CA PRO A 650 -29.13 -16.92 -20.71
C PRO A 650 -28.99 -15.45 -20.26
N ASN A 651 -28.50 -15.19 -19.05
CA ASN A 651 -28.35 -13.85 -18.49
C ASN A 651 -26.91 -13.37 -18.47
N LEU A 652 -25.95 -14.17 -18.99
CA LEU A 652 -24.52 -13.84 -18.96
C LEU A 652 -24.22 -12.59 -19.79
N LYS A 653 -23.52 -11.63 -19.21
CA LYS A 653 -23.17 -10.34 -19.81
C LYS A 653 -21.65 -10.12 -19.90
N ARG A 654 -20.90 -10.60 -18.91
CA ARG A 654 -19.45 -10.38 -18.81
C ARG A 654 -18.70 -11.64 -18.39
N VAL A 655 -17.51 -11.82 -18.99
CA VAL A 655 -16.59 -12.90 -18.62
C VAL A 655 -15.18 -12.38 -18.48
N LYS A 656 -14.44 -12.89 -17.49
CA LYS A 656 -12.99 -12.82 -17.45
C LYS A 656 -12.45 -14.22 -17.60
N MET A 657 -11.55 -14.40 -18.58
CA MET A 657 -11.06 -15.73 -18.96
C MET A 657 -9.56 -15.76 -19.30
N SER A 658 -8.84 -14.68 -19.02
CA SER A 658 -7.38 -14.61 -19.25
C SER A 658 -6.64 -15.72 -18.48
N GLY A 659 -5.44 -16.10 -18.91
CA GLY A 659 -4.66 -17.15 -18.26
C GLY A 659 -5.22 -18.58 -18.39
N ASN A 660 -6.07 -18.84 -19.39
CA ASN A 660 -6.58 -20.15 -19.76
C ASN A 660 -6.10 -20.60 -21.17
N SER A 661 -6.35 -21.85 -21.55
CA SER A 661 -6.00 -22.41 -22.86
C SER A 661 -7.23 -22.62 -23.73
N ILE A 662 -8.07 -21.61 -23.88
CA ILE A 662 -9.36 -21.70 -24.61
C ILE A 662 -9.13 -22.05 -26.08
N VAL A 663 -9.80 -23.12 -26.56
CA VAL A 663 -9.71 -23.58 -27.95
C VAL A 663 -10.96 -23.26 -28.77
N ASN A 664 -12.05 -22.83 -28.15
CA ASN A 664 -13.35 -22.60 -28.78
C ASN A 664 -13.97 -21.26 -28.38
N ALA A 665 -13.14 -20.19 -28.43
CA ALA A 665 -13.57 -18.83 -28.04
C ALA A 665 -14.76 -18.31 -28.85
N GLU A 666 -14.96 -18.84 -30.09
CA GLU A 666 -16.10 -18.55 -30.97
C GLU A 666 -17.44 -19.07 -30.41
N LEU A 667 -17.40 -19.89 -29.35
CA LEU A 667 -18.60 -20.38 -28.68
C LEU A 667 -19.12 -19.38 -27.60
N LEU A 668 -18.44 -18.29 -27.40
CA LEU A 668 -18.93 -17.25 -26.49
C LEU A 668 -20.29 -16.74 -26.97
N PRO A 669 -21.33 -16.63 -26.11
CA PRO A 669 -22.63 -16.14 -26.55
C PRO A 669 -22.56 -14.70 -27.10
N ASP A 670 -23.39 -14.40 -28.10
CA ASP A 670 -23.48 -13.07 -28.69
C ASP A 670 -23.81 -12.01 -27.63
N GLY A 671 -23.05 -10.91 -27.62
CA GLY A 671 -23.26 -9.79 -26.70
C GLY A 671 -22.61 -9.95 -25.32
N VAL A 672 -21.90 -11.04 -25.06
CA VAL A 672 -21.11 -11.19 -23.84
C VAL A 672 -19.77 -10.45 -24.00
N GLU A 673 -19.47 -9.57 -23.07
CA GLU A 673 -18.24 -8.79 -23.03
C GLU A 673 -17.11 -9.60 -22.39
N ILE A 674 -15.94 -9.61 -23.04
CA ILE A 674 -14.70 -10.13 -22.43
C ILE A 674 -14.02 -8.96 -21.73
N VAL A 675 -13.78 -9.09 -20.41
CA VAL A 675 -13.13 -8.08 -19.59
C VAL A 675 -11.79 -8.64 -19.10
N GLY A 676 -10.67 -7.96 -19.39
CA GLY A 676 -9.33 -8.29 -18.90
C GLY A 676 -8.58 -9.29 -19.75
#